data_be660184dc355a2b6933fea308e9d50a
#
_entry.id   be660184dc355a2b6933fea308e9d50a
#
_cell.length_a   1.000
_cell.length_b   1.000
_cell.length_c   1.000
_cell.angle_alpha   90.00
_cell.angle_beta   90.00
_cell.angle_gamma   90.00
#
_symmetry.space_group_name_H-M   'P 1'
#
loop_
_entity.id
_entity.type
_entity.pdbx_description
1 polymer ?
#
loop_
_entity_poly.entity_id
_entity_poly.type
_entity_poly.pdbx_seq_one_letter_code
_entity_poly.pdbx_strand_id
1 'polypeptide(L)'
;MKGKQRTLLNSIGKLALLLLFSLLSTALSAQNKKISGKVIDEKHQPVLGASVVVKGTTKGTTTDFDGNFTIDVPAKATLSVSFIGYHTQNVAVGNENQLTIVLKEEQEQLDEVVVVGYGTVRKKDLTGAVTSVSNKALKEKPIANAGEALQGRAAGVQVTSAGKPGDNVSFRIRGISTINNSEPLLVIDGVPTDLGINALNVDDIENIDVLKDASATAIYGSRGANGVVLITTKKGKNGDGKLSFSTNVALQQATNLPVMLNAREFASFHNEMIANYNRTPGVSPLTQRPDFANPEDWGEGTNWLKALFRPAFMRNYSLSYSGGNDKSNYYVSAGVFDQDGIILNTSYRRYTVQFNGESRVKPWIKFGNNLTLSHDEKKSGDYNIRMAMASLPTQPIYNEDGSYSGPDSPAHQYSDIRNVVGTALINGQNTTKGYNILGNIFAEITPVKHLVFKTTGGLDFKYWDNRSFSPKYNWKPIPNPLSNLYQDANKSTTLLWDNTLTYTNTFAQKHFLNVMVGTSAQNNVYSKINASVSNFLSDQQNQLSKGLENPTVGGTMNDWAILSFIGRLNYTYADKYLLTATVRRDGSSRFSKENRWGTFPSFSLAWRASNESFFPKNDYVNDVKLRVGYGMTGNQGGIDNYAYFTKLRTGQYVFNNNLVSTLYPHVMPNPNVKWETVEQFNGGIDLALLKNRLNLTFDAYIKNTSDMLVPMAVSVSSGYSDINVPSINAGKVENKGVELTVSSVNVNKKNFQWNTDVNVSFNRNKIVKMNDGVPLFTGFEAFLTKLQILSEGHPVNSFYGYVMNGLFQNQTEVDNYATQVENGTAPGDVKFRDLNNDGVINAEDRTYIGNPFPEWTFSMNNNFNYKNIDLQIFLQGVAGNDIYNANRIWQEGMSVPQNQIAKVKDRWTGEGTSNSIPRAIYGDPNQNARHSTRFVEDGSYLRIKNVTLGYTLPKEVTQKFHTDMLRIYLSCQNLYTFTKYSGMDPEVGTGGVDGGTYPVTRTVSFGLNVQF
;
A
#
# COMPACT_ATOMS: atom_id res chain seq x y z
N MET A 1 -35.83 -3.08 31.15
CA MET A 1 -34.61 -3.91 31.28
C MET A 1 -33.29 -3.13 31.15
N LYS A 2 -33.18 -1.90 31.65
CA LYS A 2 -31.97 -1.07 31.57
C LYS A 2 -31.23 -0.91 32.92
N GLY A 3 -31.59 -1.65 33.94
CA GLY A 3 -31.02 -1.50 35.30
C GLY A 3 -30.01 -2.56 35.76
N LYS A 4 -29.87 -3.68 35.07
CA LYS A 4 -29.00 -4.80 35.52
C LYS A 4 -27.62 -4.88 34.86
N GLN A 5 -27.35 -4.13 33.78
CA GLN A 5 -26.04 -4.15 33.15
C GLN A 5 -25.01 -3.17 33.75
N ARG A 6 -25.44 -2.17 34.49
CA ARG A 6 -24.49 -1.22 35.13
C ARG A 6 -23.87 -1.74 36.43
N THR A 7 -24.47 -2.73 37.08
CA THR A 7 -23.96 -3.31 38.33
C THR A 7 -22.87 -4.36 38.10
N LEU A 8 -22.86 -5.04 36.95
CA LEU A 8 -21.85 -6.06 36.67
C LEU A 8 -20.49 -5.47 36.27
N LEU A 9 -20.47 -4.36 35.52
CA LEU A 9 -19.22 -3.69 35.14
C LEU A 9 -18.51 -3.02 36.36
N ASN A 10 -19.24 -2.53 37.33
CA ASN A 10 -18.65 -1.94 38.54
C ASN A 10 -18.07 -2.98 39.51
N SER A 11 -18.54 -4.23 39.45
CA SER A 11 -18.03 -5.32 40.31
C SER A 11 -16.75 -5.92 39.79
N ILE A 12 -16.58 -6.00 38.46
CA ILE A 12 -15.35 -6.51 37.79
C ILE A 12 -14.21 -5.52 37.96
N GLY A 13 -14.47 -4.22 37.90
CA GLY A 13 -13.44 -3.17 38.11
C GLY A 13 -12.89 -3.16 39.55
N LYS A 14 -13.71 -3.49 40.55
CA LYS A 14 -13.26 -3.54 41.93
C LYS A 14 -12.49 -4.82 42.29
N LEU A 15 -12.76 -5.93 41.62
CA LEU A 15 -12.02 -7.19 41.82
C LEU A 15 -10.62 -7.13 41.20
N ALA A 16 -10.46 -6.46 40.09
CA ALA A 16 -9.15 -6.25 39.44
C ALA A 16 -8.22 -5.33 40.24
N LEU A 17 -8.79 -4.36 40.94
CA LEU A 17 -8.00 -3.44 41.81
C LEU A 17 -7.53 -4.11 43.11
N LEU A 18 -8.26 -5.05 43.64
CA LEU A 18 -7.90 -5.77 44.87
C LEU A 18 -6.84 -6.85 44.67
N LEU A 19 -6.75 -7.43 43.50
CA LEU A 19 -5.70 -8.38 43.13
C LEU A 19 -4.33 -7.70 42.86
N LEU A 20 -4.31 -6.42 42.57
CA LEU A 20 -3.08 -5.65 42.36
C LEU A 20 -2.39 -5.23 43.66
N PHE A 21 -3.08 -5.22 44.77
CA PHE A 21 -2.55 -4.73 46.08
C PHE A 21 -1.98 -5.84 47.00
N SER A 22 -2.14 -7.13 46.67
CA SER A 22 -1.72 -8.24 47.54
C SER A 22 -0.32 -8.80 47.24
N LEU A 23 0.43 -8.22 46.27
CA LEU A 23 1.74 -8.70 45.84
C LEU A 23 2.95 -7.84 46.33
N LEU A 24 2.72 -6.91 47.24
CA LEU A 24 3.79 -6.05 47.77
C LEU A 24 3.98 -6.28 49.27
N SER A 25 4.63 -7.38 49.69
CA SER A 25 5.40 -7.36 50.96
C SER A 25 6.11 -8.69 51.19
N THR A 26 7.39 -8.79 50.84
CA THR A 26 8.42 -9.53 51.60
C THR A 26 9.79 -9.02 51.14
N ALA A 27 10.37 -8.06 51.83
CA ALA A 27 11.76 -7.69 51.73
C ALA A 27 12.56 -8.37 52.83
N LEU A 28 13.37 -9.35 52.46
CA LEU A 28 14.43 -9.87 53.34
C LEU A 28 15.71 -9.03 53.12
N SER A 29 16.22 -8.46 54.17
CA SER A 29 17.49 -7.69 54.21
C SER A 29 18.66 -8.60 53.97
N ALA A 30 19.36 -8.48 52.85
CA ALA A 30 20.63 -9.07 52.59
C ALA A 30 21.76 -8.08 52.99
N GLN A 31 22.82 -8.52 53.70
CA GLN A 31 23.98 -7.70 53.96
C GLN A 31 24.65 -7.29 52.64
N ASN A 32 24.73 -5.98 52.40
CA ASN A 32 25.41 -5.41 51.23
C ASN A 32 26.93 -5.38 51.46
N LYS A 33 27.70 -5.74 50.42
CA LYS A 33 29.16 -5.68 50.34
C LYS A 33 29.55 -4.57 49.36
N LYS A 34 30.50 -3.73 49.72
CA LYS A 34 31.00 -2.67 48.84
C LYS A 34 32.10 -3.27 47.93
N ILE A 35 31.84 -3.21 46.61
CA ILE A 35 32.77 -3.67 45.57
C ILE A 35 33.28 -2.49 44.82
N SER A 36 34.59 -2.42 44.63
CA SER A 36 35.23 -1.50 43.69
C SER A 36 35.87 -2.28 42.56
N GLY A 37 36.00 -1.65 41.40
CA GLY A 37 36.60 -2.31 40.23
C GLY A 37 36.96 -1.36 39.13
N LYS A 38 37.59 -1.87 38.10
CA LYS A 38 37.97 -1.14 36.90
C LYS A 38 37.40 -1.85 35.65
N VAL A 39 36.80 -1.09 34.77
CA VAL A 39 36.35 -1.57 33.47
C VAL A 39 37.33 -1.07 32.41
N ILE A 40 37.89 -1.99 31.64
CA ILE A 40 38.84 -1.74 30.55
C ILE A 40 38.38 -2.44 29.28
N ASP A 41 38.88 -2.01 28.12
CA ASP A 41 38.72 -2.71 26.84
C ASP A 41 39.81 -3.77 26.60
N GLU A 42 39.75 -4.48 25.47
CA GLU A 42 40.74 -5.48 25.06
C GLU A 42 42.12 -4.87 24.79
N LYS A 43 42.20 -3.54 24.62
CA LYS A 43 43.46 -2.78 24.48
C LYS A 43 43.97 -2.23 25.82
N HIS A 44 43.34 -2.65 26.92
CA HIS A 44 43.62 -2.22 28.30
C HIS A 44 43.39 -0.72 28.55
N GLN A 45 42.56 -0.07 27.73
CA GLN A 45 42.17 1.32 27.92
C GLN A 45 40.93 1.43 28.84
N PRO A 46 40.85 2.42 29.74
CA PRO A 46 39.71 2.56 30.63
C PRO A 46 38.44 2.91 29.85
N VAL A 47 37.32 2.25 30.18
CA VAL A 47 36.01 2.52 29.57
C VAL A 47 35.24 3.45 30.47
N LEU A 48 35.19 4.74 30.08
CA LEU A 48 34.43 5.79 30.79
C LEU A 48 32.92 5.63 30.56
N GLY A 49 32.15 5.73 31.64
CA GLY A 49 30.68 5.74 31.55
C GLY A 49 30.06 4.36 31.31
N ALA A 50 30.83 3.26 31.47
CA ALA A 50 30.27 1.92 31.43
C ALA A 50 29.26 1.74 32.57
N SER A 51 28.07 1.24 32.23
CA SER A 51 27.03 0.95 33.20
C SER A 51 27.31 -0.36 33.91
N VAL A 52 27.37 -0.31 35.24
CA VAL A 52 27.59 -1.46 36.12
C VAL A 52 26.35 -1.64 36.97
N VAL A 53 25.54 -2.64 36.71
CA VAL A 53 24.25 -2.87 37.35
C VAL A 53 24.23 -4.24 38.04
N VAL A 54 23.64 -4.31 39.23
CA VAL A 54 23.40 -5.61 39.88
C VAL A 54 22.28 -6.33 39.15
N LYS A 55 22.58 -7.47 38.53
CA LYS A 55 21.66 -8.22 37.66
C LYS A 55 20.36 -8.54 38.41
N GLY A 56 19.21 -8.16 37.79
CA GLY A 56 17.89 -8.36 38.36
C GLY A 56 17.45 -7.26 39.35
N THR A 57 18.17 -6.12 39.41
CA THR A 57 17.78 -4.96 40.23
C THR A 57 17.99 -3.65 39.48
N THR A 58 17.44 -2.56 39.97
CA THR A 58 17.67 -1.19 39.45
C THR A 58 18.92 -0.54 40.01
N LYS A 59 19.65 -1.22 40.89
CA LYS A 59 20.83 -0.69 41.55
C LYS A 59 22.05 -0.76 40.65
N GLY A 60 22.57 0.38 40.27
CA GLY A 60 23.74 0.50 39.37
C GLY A 60 24.60 1.71 39.66
N THR A 61 25.77 1.74 39.03
CA THR A 61 26.69 2.85 38.96
C THR A 61 27.33 2.94 37.58
N THR A 62 28.05 4.03 37.29
CA THR A 62 28.81 4.18 36.05
C THR A 62 30.30 4.32 36.37
N THR A 63 31.16 3.93 35.43
CA THR A 63 32.61 4.10 35.58
C THR A 63 33.02 5.58 35.39
N ASP A 64 34.05 6.00 36.13
CA ASP A 64 34.71 7.28 36.03
C ASP A 64 35.68 7.38 34.83
N PHE A 65 36.43 8.51 34.73
CA PHE A 65 37.41 8.76 33.66
C PHE A 65 38.53 7.72 33.57
N ASP A 66 38.89 7.10 34.68
CA ASP A 66 39.91 6.06 34.76
C ASP A 66 39.32 4.65 34.65
N GLY A 67 38.01 4.54 34.35
CA GLY A 67 37.28 3.27 34.25
C GLY A 67 36.92 2.66 35.60
N ASN A 68 37.12 3.34 36.74
CA ASN A 68 36.85 2.79 38.06
C ASN A 68 35.36 2.91 38.40
N PHE A 69 34.87 1.95 39.16
CA PHE A 69 33.49 2.00 39.71
C PHE A 69 33.49 1.50 41.17
N THR A 70 32.44 1.94 41.88
CA THR A 70 32.17 1.43 43.23
C THR A 70 30.67 1.20 43.38
N ILE A 71 30.27 0.04 43.86
CA ILE A 71 28.88 -0.36 44.00
C ILE A 71 28.66 -1.22 45.23
N ASP A 72 27.53 -1.00 45.93
CA ASP A 72 27.14 -1.83 47.07
C ASP A 72 26.19 -2.94 46.57
N VAL A 73 26.61 -4.19 46.75
CA VAL A 73 25.94 -5.36 46.20
C VAL A 73 25.61 -6.39 47.27
N PRO A 74 24.55 -7.19 47.13
CA PRO A 74 24.30 -8.34 47.97
C PRO A 74 25.43 -9.38 47.88
N ALA A 75 25.68 -10.14 48.92
CA ALA A 75 26.61 -11.26 48.86
C ALA A 75 26.20 -12.27 47.77
N LYS A 76 27.12 -12.66 46.89
CA LYS A 76 26.92 -13.53 45.72
C LYS A 76 26.10 -12.88 44.57
N ALA A 77 26.08 -11.57 44.47
CA ALA A 77 25.44 -10.86 43.33
C ALA A 77 26.22 -11.11 42.01
N THR A 78 25.59 -10.97 40.90
CA THR A 78 26.18 -10.88 39.57
C THR A 78 26.10 -9.45 39.09
N LEU A 79 27.22 -8.84 38.67
CA LEU A 79 27.23 -7.54 38.00
C LEU A 79 27.04 -7.72 36.51
N SER A 80 26.14 -6.99 35.94
CA SER A 80 25.98 -6.81 34.49
C SER A 80 26.65 -5.51 34.09
N VAL A 81 27.73 -5.60 33.31
CA VAL A 81 28.54 -4.46 32.88
C VAL A 81 28.34 -4.27 31.40
N SER A 82 27.86 -3.12 30.99
CA SER A 82 27.55 -2.78 29.60
C SER A 82 28.04 -1.40 29.23
N PHE A 83 28.45 -1.24 27.98
CA PHE A 83 28.78 0.03 27.38
C PHE A 83 28.43 0.00 25.87
N ILE A 84 28.08 1.13 25.30
CA ILE A 84 27.72 1.21 23.87
C ILE A 84 28.92 0.80 23.02
N GLY A 85 28.75 -0.21 22.16
CA GLY A 85 29.83 -0.77 21.33
C GLY A 85 30.64 -1.90 21.98
N TYR A 86 30.17 -2.44 23.11
CA TYR A 86 30.83 -3.55 23.80
C TYR A 86 29.83 -4.63 24.21
N HIS A 87 30.25 -5.90 24.18
CA HIS A 87 29.45 -7.02 24.69
C HIS A 87 29.20 -6.88 26.19
N THR A 88 27.93 -6.94 26.57
CA THR A 88 27.55 -6.95 27.99
C THR A 88 28.18 -8.17 28.70
N GLN A 89 28.96 -7.92 29.73
CA GLN A 89 29.56 -8.97 30.57
C GLN A 89 28.80 -9.15 31.89
N ASN A 90 28.52 -10.40 32.24
CA ASN A 90 27.97 -10.76 33.52
C ASN A 90 29.10 -11.33 34.38
N VAL A 91 29.48 -10.65 35.45
CA VAL A 91 30.58 -11.02 36.35
C VAL A 91 30.03 -11.36 37.72
N ALA A 92 30.20 -12.58 38.17
CA ALA A 92 29.79 -12.98 39.52
C ALA A 92 30.74 -12.35 40.56
N VAL A 93 30.16 -11.70 41.55
CA VAL A 93 30.89 -11.14 42.68
C VAL A 93 31.28 -12.28 43.63
N GLY A 94 32.54 -12.65 43.59
CA GLY A 94 33.13 -13.65 44.48
C GLY A 94 33.50 -13.07 45.85
N ASN A 95 34.54 -13.63 46.45
CA ASN A 95 35.08 -13.13 47.73
C ASN A 95 35.96 -11.89 47.58
N GLU A 96 36.28 -11.49 46.37
CA GLU A 96 37.15 -10.35 46.08
C GLU A 96 36.39 -9.02 46.24
N ASN A 97 37.07 -8.00 46.76
CA ASN A 97 36.54 -6.65 46.91
C ASN A 97 36.90 -5.72 45.76
N GLN A 98 37.78 -6.20 44.84
CA GLN A 98 38.26 -5.45 43.70
C GLN A 98 38.18 -6.31 42.44
N LEU A 99 37.51 -5.81 41.38
CA LEU A 99 37.28 -6.52 40.13
C LEU A 99 37.87 -5.75 38.94
N THR A 100 38.56 -6.45 38.05
CA THR A 100 38.91 -5.90 36.73
C THR A 100 38.08 -6.59 35.67
N ILE A 101 37.31 -5.81 34.92
CA ILE A 101 36.37 -6.30 33.94
C ILE A 101 36.83 -5.83 32.57
N VAL A 102 37.10 -6.75 31.67
CA VAL A 102 37.51 -6.45 30.30
C VAL A 102 36.30 -6.58 29.40
N LEU A 103 35.80 -5.46 28.86
CA LEU A 103 34.75 -5.45 27.88
C LEU A 103 35.34 -5.75 26.50
N LYS A 104 34.70 -6.68 25.78
CA LYS A 104 35.06 -6.99 24.41
C LYS A 104 34.32 -6.07 23.49
N GLU A 105 35.02 -5.43 22.55
CA GLU A 105 34.37 -4.61 21.53
C GLU A 105 33.31 -5.46 20.80
N GLU A 106 32.09 -5.01 20.82
CA GLU A 106 31.02 -5.54 19.99
C GLU A 106 31.31 -5.07 18.58
N GLN A 107 31.99 -5.91 17.78
CA GLN A 107 31.89 -5.71 16.33
C GLN A 107 30.44 -5.99 15.99
N GLU A 108 29.61 -4.96 16.03
CA GLU A 108 28.23 -5.00 15.53
C GLU A 108 28.23 -5.32 14.02
N GLN A 109 28.45 -6.56 13.71
CA GLN A 109 27.61 -7.24 12.75
C GLN A 109 26.54 -7.94 13.59
N LEU A 110 25.51 -7.21 13.97
CA LEU A 110 24.26 -7.81 14.39
C LEU A 110 23.93 -8.82 13.31
N ASP A 111 23.88 -10.11 13.69
CA ASP A 111 23.33 -11.14 12.83
C ASP A 111 21.84 -10.83 12.65
N GLU A 112 21.54 -9.80 11.82
CA GLU A 112 20.17 -9.40 11.46
C GLU A 112 19.47 -10.64 10.94
N VAL A 113 18.42 -11.04 11.65
CA VAL A 113 17.66 -12.24 11.34
C VAL A 113 16.44 -11.82 10.53
N VAL A 114 16.26 -12.43 9.38
CA VAL A 114 15.13 -12.19 8.47
C VAL A 114 14.18 -13.36 8.55
N VAL A 115 12.90 -13.10 8.61
CA VAL A 115 11.87 -14.13 8.52
C VAL A 115 11.74 -14.58 7.06
N VAL A 116 11.90 -15.86 6.79
CA VAL A 116 11.75 -16.45 5.46
C VAL A 116 10.84 -17.67 5.57
N GLY A 117 9.58 -17.49 5.23
CA GLY A 117 8.58 -18.55 5.31
C GLY A 117 8.37 -19.07 6.72
N TYR A 118 8.53 -20.37 6.92
CA TYR A 118 8.31 -21.04 8.20
C TYR A 118 9.54 -21.04 9.13
N GLY A 119 10.51 -20.13 8.92
CA GLY A 119 11.71 -20.04 9.75
C GLY A 119 12.38 -18.70 9.67
N THR A 120 13.43 -18.54 10.47
CA THR A 120 14.30 -17.37 10.48
C THR A 120 15.67 -17.74 9.95
N VAL A 121 16.28 -16.89 9.14
CA VAL A 121 17.60 -17.05 8.56
C VAL A 121 18.41 -15.80 8.83
N ARG A 122 19.70 -15.93 9.11
CA ARG A 122 20.57 -14.75 9.24
C ARG A 122 20.65 -14.04 7.89
N LYS A 123 20.55 -12.73 7.87
CA LYS A 123 20.59 -11.93 6.63
C LYS A 123 21.79 -12.28 5.75
N LYS A 124 22.95 -12.52 6.35
CA LYS A 124 24.15 -12.94 5.63
C LYS A 124 24.01 -14.29 4.93
N ASP A 125 23.15 -15.20 5.43
CA ASP A 125 22.97 -16.55 4.90
C ASP A 125 21.83 -16.63 3.85
N LEU A 126 21.19 -15.51 3.53
CA LEU A 126 20.17 -15.46 2.48
C LEU A 126 20.79 -15.72 1.12
N THR A 127 20.17 -16.62 0.36
CA THR A 127 20.53 -16.94 -1.02
C THR A 127 19.62 -16.23 -2.04
N GLY A 128 18.44 -15.78 -1.60
CA GLY A 128 17.45 -15.07 -2.41
C GLY A 128 17.47 -13.55 -2.19
N ALA A 129 16.75 -12.81 -3.05
CA ALA A 129 16.59 -11.37 -2.97
C ALA A 129 15.50 -11.00 -1.95
N VAL A 130 15.90 -10.54 -0.77
CA VAL A 130 15.01 -10.12 0.32
C VAL A 130 15.39 -8.72 0.77
N THR A 131 14.40 -7.85 0.95
CA THR A 131 14.60 -6.51 1.53
C THR A 131 13.85 -6.41 2.85
N SER A 132 14.55 -5.96 3.88
CA SER A 132 14.01 -5.78 5.24
C SER A 132 13.88 -4.30 5.57
N VAL A 133 12.75 -3.90 6.16
CA VAL A 133 12.51 -2.56 6.71
C VAL A 133 12.20 -2.70 8.20
N SER A 134 13.12 -2.26 9.04
CA SER A 134 13.03 -2.43 10.49
C SER A 134 12.11 -1.40 11.16
N ASN A 135 11.69 -1.68 12.40
CA ASN A 135 10.92 -0.77 13.25
C ASN A 135 11.54 0.62 13.38
N LYS A 136 12.88 0.72 13.46
CA LYS A 136 13.59 2.00 13.50
C LYS A 136 13.22 2.85 12.28
N ALA A 137 13.29 2.25 11.09
CA ALA A 137 12.95 2.92 9.85
C ALA A 137 11.46 3.30 9.77
N LEU A 138 10.56 2.50 10.37
CA LEU A 138 9.12 2.79 10.43
C LEU A 138 8.80 3.99 11.33
N LYS A 139 9.48 4.12 12.45
CA LYS A 139 9.30 5.20 13.43
C LYS A 139 9.87 6.56 13.03
N GLU A 140 10.68 6.59 11.98
CA GLU A 140 11.30 7.83 11.48
C GLU A 140 10.28 8.80 10.88
N LYS A 141 9.12 8.32 10.47
CA LYS A 141 8.03 9.16 9.92
C LYS A 141 6.68 8.74 10.49
N PRO A 142 5.77 9.70 10.77
CA PRO A 142 4.39 9.38 11.05
C PRO A 142 3.73 8.89 9.77
N ILE A 143 3.27 7.64 9.75
CA ILE A 143 2.59 7.04 8.60
C ILE A 143 1.18 6.64 8.99
N ALA A 144 0.23 6.94 8.12
CA ALA A 144 -1.15 6.51 8.30
C ALA A 144 -1.30 5.00 8.11
N ASN A 145 -0.43 4.42 7.26
CA ASN A 145 -0.55 3.08 6.76
C ASN A 145 0.84 2.42 6.68
N ALA A 146 0.98 1.22 7.22
CA ALA A 146 2.24 0.48 7.21
C ALA A 146 2.79 0.22 5.80
N GLY A 147 1.94 0.18 4.77
CA GLY A 147 2.38 0.05 3.38
C GLY A 147 3.14 1.25 2.86
N GLU A 148 2.80 2.46 3.30
CA GLU A 148 3.54 3.67 2.95
C GLU A 148 4.97 3.66 3.51
N ALA A 149 5.22 2.82 4.51
CA ALA A 149 6.56 2.63 5.05
C ALA A 149 7.53 1.98 4.07
N LEU A 150 7.03 1.12 3.17
CA LEU A 150 7.83 0.46 2.15
C LEU A 150 8.13 1.36 0.96
N GLN A 151 7.36 2.43 0.78
CA GLN A 151 7.48 3.31 -0.38
C GLN A 151 8.88 3.94 -0.45
N GLY A 152 9.63 3.60 -1.52
CA GLY A 152 11.00 4.03 -1.74
C GLY A 152 12.06 3.39 -0.84
N ARG A 153 11.72 2.50 0.09
CA ARG A 153 12.67 1.84 0.99
C ARG A 153 13.09 0.44 0.55
N ALA A 154 12.42 -0.10 -0.45
CA ALA A 154 12.74 -1.39 -1.03
C ALA A 154 12.89 -1.24 -2.55
N ALA A 155 14.09 -1.48 -3.08
CA ALA A 155 14.31 -1.49 -4.52
C ALA A 155 13.43 -2.56 -5.19
N GLY A 156 12.86 -2.25 -6.37
CA GLY A 156 11.94 -3.15 -7.08
C GLY A 156 10.53 -3.25 -6.48
N VAL A 157 10.21 -2.43 -5.47
CA VAL A 157 8.87 -2.37 -4.88
C VAL A 157 8.26 -1.00 -5.15
N GLN A 158 7.23 -0.98 -5.95
CA GLN A 158 6.40 0.19 -6.17
C GLN A 158 5.21 0.15 -5.20
N VAL A 159 4.99 1.25 -4.51
CA VAL A 159 3.83 1.44 -3.60
C VAL A 159 3.10 2.69 -4.05
N THR A 160 1.81 2.56 -4.32
CA THR A 160 0.94 3.69 -4.71
C THR A 160 -0.13 3.87 -3.65
N SER A 161 -0.25 5.08 -3.12
CA SER A 161 -1.28 5.45 -2.13
C SER A 161 -2.34 6.32 -2.81
N ALA A 162 -3.60 5.97 -2.62
CA ALA A 162 -4.72 6.78 -3.12
C ALA A 162 -4.96 8.06 -2.29
N GLY A 163 -4.25 8.26 -1.18
CA GLY A 163 -4.41 9.43 -0.30
C GLY A 163 -5.73 9.51 0.48
N LYS A 164 -6.70 8.72 0.14
CA LYS A 164 -8.05 8.68 0.71
C LYS A 164 -8.04 8.10 2.13
N PRO A 165 -8.79 8.65 3.09
CA PRO A 165 -8.88 8.08 4.43
C PRO A 165 -9.30 6.61 4.40
N GLY A 166 -8.50 5.75 5.05
CA GLY A 166 -8.76 4.32 5.18
C GLY A 166 -8.62 3.47 3.92
N ASP A 167 -8.13 4.01 2.81
CA ASP A 167 -7.83 3.20 1.63
C ASP A 167 -6.54 2.40 1.81
N ASN A 168 -6.50 1.22 1.21
CA ASN A 168 -5.30 0.42 1.14
C ASN A 168 -4.31 1.01 0.14
N VAL A 169 -3.04 0.76 0.37
CA VAL A 169 -2.00 1.01 -0.63
C VAL A 169 -1.94 -0.17 -1.59
N SER A 170 -1.60 0.11 -2.84
CA SER A 170 -1.34 -0.89 -3.86
C SER A 170 0.16 -1.17 -3.95
N PHE A 171 0.53 -2.44 -4.02
CA PHE A 171 1.91 -2.88 -4.13
C PHE A 171 2.17 -3.53 -5.48
N ARG A 172 3.37 -3.30 -6.03
CA ARG A 172 3.89 -4.05 -7.18
C ARG A 172 5.33 -4.41 -6.91
N ILE A 173 5.66 -5.69 -7.05
CA ILE A 173 7.01 -6.21 -6.85
C ILE A 173 7.54 -6.72 -8.19
N ARG A 174 8.59 -6.05 -8.71
CA ARG A 174 9.22 -6.37 -9.99
C ARG A 174 8.23 -6.35 -11.16
N GLY A 175 7.39 -5.30 -11.20
CA GLY A 175 6.45 -5.03 -12.28
C GLY A 175 5.13 -5.82 -12.17
N ILE A 176 4.38 -5.81 -13.28
CA ILE A 176 3.08 -6.46 -13.41
C ILE A 176 3.28 -7.84 -14.02
N SER A 177 2.86 -8.87 -13.31
CA SER A 177 3.03 -10.26 -13.73
C SER A 177 1.82 -10.80 -14.49
N THR A 178 0.64 -10.25 -14.26
CA THR A 178 -0.60 -10.70 -14.88
C THR A 178 -1.55 -9.52 -15.07
N ILE A 179 -2.41 -9.59 -16.07
CA ILE A 179 -3.48 -8.59 -16.29
C ILE A 179 -4.58 -8.66 -15.23
N ASN A 180 -4.60 -9.72 -14.44
CA ASN A 180 -5.55 -9.94 -13.36
C ASN A 180 -5.07 -9.25 -12.07
N ASN A 181 -5.02 -9.96 -10.95
CA ASN A 181 -4.51 -9.41 -9.70
C ASN A 181 -2.99 -9.60 -9.57
N SER A 182 -2.22 -8.52 -9.63
CA SER A 182 -0.76 -8.50 -9.45
C SER A 182 -0.32 -8.04 -8.05
N GLU A 183 -1.22 -7.94 -7.07
CA GLU A 183 -0.86 -7.63 -5.68
C GLU A 183 -0.05 -8.78 -5.05
N PRO A 184 1.00 -8.47 -4.26
CA PRO A 184 1.72 -9.48 -3.51
C PRO A 184 0.88 -10.07 -2.38
N LEU A 185 1.26 -11.25 -1.93
CA LEU A 185 0.68 -11.86 -0.75
C LEU A 185 1.13 -11.11 0.51
N LEU A 186 0.18 -10.70 1.35
CA LEU A 186 0.48 -10.23 2.71
C LEU A 186 0.47 -11.42 3.67
N VAL A 187 1.50 -11.49 4.52
CA VAL A 187 1.59 -12.50 5.59
C VAL A 187 1.92 -11.77 6.89
N ILE A 188 1.05 -11.87 7.87
CA ILE A 188 1.21 -11.22 9.17
C ILE A 188 1.42 -12.30 10.23
N ASP A 189 2.57 -12.28 10.88
CA ASP A 189 2.99 -13.29 11.89
C ASP A 189 2.81 -14.74 11.42
N GLY A 190 3.01 -14.99 10.13
CA GLY A 190 2.87 -16.30 9.49
C GLY A 190 1.48 -16.63 8.98
N VAL A 191 0.47 -15.78 9.17
CA VAL A 191 -0.87 -15.96 8.62
C VAL A 191 -1.01 -15.22 7.29
N PRO A 192 -1.20 -15.92 6.17
CA PRO A 192 -1.53 -15.30 4.89
C PRO A 192 -2.90 -14.64 4.96
N THR A 193 -3.00 -13.37 4.61
CA THR A 193 -4.22 -12.59 4.77
C THR A 193 -4.56 -11.77 3.54
N ASP A 194 -5.85 -11.56 3.31
CA ASP A 194 -6.42 -10.59 2.39
C ASP A 194 -6.92 -9.33 3.12
N LEU A 195 -6.66 -9.23 4.43
CA LEU A 195 -6.79 -7.98 5.17
C LEU A 195 -5.83 -6.96 4.60
N GLY A 196 -6.34 -5.77 4.32
CA GLY A 196 -5.45 -4.67 3.97
C GLY A 196 -4.47 -4.38 5.12
N ILE A 197 -3.27 -3.95 4.76
CA ILE A 197 -2.25 -3.54 5.74
C ILE A 197 -2.73 -2.43 6.69
N ASN A 198 -3.83 -1.76 6.34
CA ASN A 198 -4.52 -0.76 7.16
C ASN A 198 -5.14 -1.32 8.45
N ALA A 199 -5.33 -2.63 8.56
CA ALA A 199 -5.87 -3.24 9.79
C ALA A 199 -4.84 -3.22 10.95
N LEU A 200 -3.57 -2.98 10.66
CA LEU A 200 -2.49 -2.98 11.66
C LEU A 200 -2.18 -1.57 12.18
N ASN A 201 -1.85 -1.49 13.48
CA ASN A 201 -1.16 -0.32 14.00
C ASN A 201 0.32 -0.37 13.63
N VAL A 202 0.83 0.67 13.00
CA VAL A 202 2.24 0.76 12.55
C VAL A 202 3.21 0.64 13.73
N ASP A 203 2.82 1.16 14.90
CA ASP A 203 3.63 1.10 16.10
C ASP A 203 3.84 -0.34 16.63
N ASP A 204 2.98 -1.29 16.24
CA ASP A 204 3.08 -2.70 16.63
C ASP A 204 4.01 -3.52 15.71
N ILE A 205 4.46 -2.97 14.60
CA ILE A 205 5.31 -3.68 13.64
C ILE A 205 6.76 -3.66 14.10
N GLU A 206 7.41 -4.82 14.14
CA GLU A 206 8.86 -4.97 14.38
C GLU A 206 9.65 -4.90 13.08
N ASN A 207 9.16 -5.59 12.03
CA ASN A 207 9.85 -5.69 10.76
C ASN A 207 8.88 -5.94 9.60
N ILE A 208 9.22 -5.43 8.42
CA ILE A 208 8.56 -5.76 7.16
C ILE A 208 9.62 -6.31 6.21
N ASP A 209 9.49 -7.59 5.84
CA ASP A 209 10.38 -8.27 4.90
C ASP A 209 9.68 -8.47 3.57
N VAL A 210 10.31 -8.07 2.48
CA VAL A 210 9.78 -8.23 1.12
C VAL A 210 10.58 -9.30 0.39
N LEU A 211 9.92 -10.41 0.08
CA LEU A 211 10.48 -11.50 -0.73
C LEU A 211 10.18 -11.21 -2.19
N LYS A 212 11.23 -11.02 -2.99
CA LYS A 212 11.10 -10.51 -4.37
C LYS A 212 11.35 -11.55 -5.45
N ASP A 213 12.07 -12.63 -5.14
CA ASP A 213 12.38 -13.67 -6.11
C ASP A 213 11.64 -14.99 -5.83
N ALA A 214 11.52 -15.81 -6.86
CA ALA A 214 10.81 -17.08 -6.77
C ALA A 214 11.48 -18.08 -5.81
N SER A 215 12.79 -17.97 -5.54
CA SER A 215 13.46 -18.86 -4.59
C SER A 215 13.06 -18.57 -3.15
N ALA A 216 12.84 -17.30 -2.82
CA ALA A 216 12.36 -16.88 -1.51
C ALA A 216 10.83 -17.06 -1.35
N THR A 217 10.04 -16.86 -2.44
CA THR A 217 8.58 -16.90 -2.40
C THR A 217 7.99 -18.30 -2.63
N ALA A 218 8.75 -19.25 -3.19
CA ALA A 218 8.26 -20.61 -3.49
C ALA A 218 7.67 -21.34 -2.27
N ILE A 219 8.13 -21.01 -1.06
CA ILE A 219 7.60 -21.58 0.17
C ILE A 219 6.12 -21.20 0.41
N TYR A 220 5.67 -20.07 -0.16
CA TYR A 220 4.27 -19.61 -0.16
C TYR A 220 3.49 -20.11 -1.38
N GLY A 221 4.18 -20.80 -2.32
CA GLY A 221 3.59 -21.50 -3.46
C GLY A 221 2.74 -20.61 -4.34
N SER A 222 1.54 -21.09 -4.61
CA SER A 222 0.58 -20.47 -5.54
C SER A 222 0.07 -19.08 -5.12
N ARG A 223 0.32 -18.64 -3.90
CA ARG A 223 0.00 -17.28 -3.45
C ARG A 223 1.20 -16.34 -3.52
N GLY A 224 2.42 -16.85 -3.72
CA GLY A 224 3.66 -16.08 -3.74
C GLY A 224 4.11 -15.55 -5.10
N ALA A 225 3.35 -15.76 -6.18
CA ALA A 225 3.73 -15.45 -7.56
C ALA A 225 4.06 -13.97 -7.82
N ASN A 226 3.37 -13.07 -7.15
CA ASN A 226 3.55 -11.62 -7.28
C ASN A 226 4.50 -11.04 -6.23
N GLY A 227 5.22 -11.92 -5.50
CA GLY A 227 6.01 -11.53 -4.34
C GLY A 227 5.25 -11.71 -3.03
N VAL A 228 5.97 -11.58 -1.91
CA VAL A 228 5.38 -11.73 -0.58
C VAL A 228 5.88 -10.60 0.32
N VAL A 229 4.97 -9.98 1.06
CA VAL A 229 5.27 -8.99 2.10
C VAL A 229 5.00 -9.63 3.45
N LEU A 230 6.06 -9.89 4.20
CA LEU A 230 6.00 -10.49 5.53
C LEU A 230 6.02 -9.37 6.56
N ILE A 231 5.05 -9.33 7.43
CA ILE A 231 4.96 -8.38 8.52
C ILE A 231 5.11 -9.16 9.82
N THR A 232 6.12 -8.82 10.58
CA THR A 232 6.33 -9.37 11.92
C THR A 232 5.97 -8.32 12.94
N THR A 233 5.07 -8.65 13.85
CA THR A 233 4.69 -7.75 14.94
C THR A 233 5.62 -7.92 16.14
N LYS A 234 5.65 -6.90 17.00
CA LYS A 234 6.50 -6.86 18.18
C LYS A 234 6.17 -7.98 19.17
N LYS A 235 7.22 -8.52 19.77
CA LYS A 235 7.14 -9.53 20.82
C LYS A 235 7.76 -9.01 22.11
N GLY A 236 7.42 -9.63 23.22
CA GLY A 236 8.11 -9.38 24.49
C GLY A 236 9.59 -9.78 24.43
N LYS A 237 10.43 -9.04 25.11
CA LYS A 237 11.86 -9.32 25.26
C LYS A 237 12.16 -9.63 26.73
N ASN A 238 13.21 -10.42 26.97
CA ASN A 238 13.67 -10.66 28.35
C ASN A 238 14.11 -9.35 28.98
N GLY A 239 13.71 -9.11 30.22
CA GLY A 239 14.02 -7.89 30.97
C GLY A 239 12.78 -7.32 31.67
N ASP A 240 12.99 -6.21 32.35
CA ASP A 240 11.93 -5.50 33.07
C ASP A 240 10.84 -5.05 32.09
N GLY A 241 9.61 -4.99 32.56
CA GLY A 241 8.48 -4.54 31.79
C GLY A 241 8.65 -3.08 31.34
N LYS A 242 8.44 -2.82 30.04
CA LYS A 242 8.53 -1.48 29.44
C LYS A 242 7.18 -1.02 28.97
N LEU A 243 6.75 0.11 29.49
CA LEU A 243 5.56 0.82 29.02
C LEU A 243 5.99 1.88 28.01
N SER A 244 5.39 1.89 26.83
CA SER A 244 5.67 2.88 25.80
C SER A 244 4.38 3.55 25.34
N PHE A 245 4.43 4.86 25.22
CA PHE A 245 3.35 5.68 24.68
C PHE A 245 3.86 6.47 23.50
N SER A 246 3.13 6.43 22.38
CA SER A 246 3.39 7.27 21.21
C SER A 246 2.14 8.02 20.81
N THR A 247 2.30 9.27 20.42
CA THR A 247 1.22 10.06 19.83
C THR A 247 1.75 10.92 18.70
N ASN A 248 0.87 11.11 17.72
CA ASN A 248 1.12 11.95 16.57
C ASN A 248 -0.16 12.70 16.20
N VAL A 249 -0.06 14.02 16.08
CA VAL A 249 -1.14 14.89 15.58
C VAL A 249 -0.64 15.60 14.34
N ALA A 250 -1.42 15.53 13.26
CA ALA A 250 -1.04 16.07 11.97
C ALA A 250 -2.17 16.89 11.34
N LEU A 251 -1.77 17.91 10.57
CA LEU A 251 -2.64 18.67 9.69
C LEU A 251 -2.35 18.29 8.24
N GLN A 252 -3.39 17.90 7.52
CA GLN A 252 -3.34 17.48 6.12
C GLN A 252 -3.99 18.52 5.23
N GLN A 253 -3.39 18.78 4.06
CA GLN A 253 -3.89 19.73 3.07
C GLN A 253 -3.70 19.16 1.67
N ALA A 254 -4.62 19.48 0.75
CA ALA A 254 -4.42 19.23 -0.67
C ALA A 254 -3.27 20.09 -1.21
N THR A 255 -2.52 19.52 -2.15
CA THR A 255 -1.50 20.24 -2.91
C THR A 255 -2.01 20.47 -4.34
N ASN A 256 -1.54 21.51 -5.00
CA ASN A 256 -1.72 21.75 -6.44
C ASN A 256 -3.19 21.66 -6.92
N LEU A 257 -4.12 22.28 -6.21
CA LEU A 257 -5.49 22.41 -6.74
C LEU A 257 -5.43 23.23 -8.05
N PRO A 258 -6.04 22.77 -9.16
CA PRO A 258 -6.04 23.48 -10.41
C PRO A 258 -6.76 24.82 -10.28
N VAL A 259 -6.27 25.81 -10.98
CA VAL A 259 -6.91 27.13 -11.09
C VAL A 259 -7.98 27.05 -12.16
N MET A 260 -9.23 27.27 -11.77
CA MET A 260 -10.39 27.29 -12.65
C MET A 260 -10.71 28.72 -13.13
N LEU A 261 -11.46 28.86 -14.21
CA LEU A 261 -12.01 30.16 -14.59
C LEU A 261 -12.91 30.69 -13.46
N ASN A 262 -12.83 31.98 -13.21
CA ASN A 262 -13.76 32.68 -12.32
C ASN A 262 -15.08 32.98 -13.08
N ALA A 263 -16.11 33.57 -12.41
CA ALA A 263 -17.40 33.72 -13.00
C ALA A 263 -17.42 34.68 -14.23
N ARG A 264 -16.68 35.79 -14.16
CA ARG A 264 -16.50 36.70 -15.28
C ARG A 264 -15.80 36.04 -16.46
N GLU A 265 -14.70 35.35 -16.20
CA GLU A 265 -13.93 34.63 -17.24
C GLU A 265 -14.78 33.53 -17.89
N PHE A 266 -15.58 32.83 -17.10
CA PHE A 266 -16.47 31.79 -17.57
C PHE A 266 -17.59 32.36 -18.46
N ALA A 267 -18.22 33.46 -18.07
CA ALA A 267 -19.28 34.10 -18.86
C ALA A 267 -18.73 34.56 -20.23
N SER A 268 -17.55 35.17 -20.27
CA SER A 268 -16.87 35.56 -21.52
C SER A 268 -16.55 34.36 -22.40
N PHE A 269 -16.01 33.31 -21.80
CA PHE A 269 -15.69 32.05 -22.48
C PHE A 269 -16.94 31.40 -23.08
N HIS A 270 -18.04 31.32 -22.29
CA HIS A 270 -19.31 30.73 -22.75
C HIS A 270 -19.88 31.47 -23.96
N ASN A 271 -19.86 32.80 -23.92
CA ASN A 271 -20.30 33.63 -25.05
C ASN A 271 -19.50 33.35 -26.32
N GLU A 272 -18.19 33.21 -26.22
CA GLU A 272 -17.32 32.86 -27.34
C GLU A 272 -17.62 31.46 -27.88
N MET A 273 -17.80 30.49 -27.00
CA MET A 273 -18.13 29.10 -27.36
C MET A 273 -19.42 29.04 -28.23
N ILE A 274 -20.44 29.75 -27.82
CA ILE A 274 -21.70 29.83 -28.55
C ILE A 274 -21.55 30.63 -29.84
N ALA A 275 -20.81 31.74 -29.83
CA ALA A 275 -20.56 32.55 -31.03
C ALA A 275 -19.80 31.75 -32.10
N ASN A 276 -18.81 30.96 -31.70
CA ASN A 276 -18.06 30.10 -32.63
C ASN A 276 -18.94 28.97 -33.20
N TYR A 277 -19.81 28.39 -32.38
CA TYR A 277 -20.80 27.41 -32.85
C TYR A 277 -21.75 28.03 -33.90
N ASN A 278 -22.30 29.21 -33.63
CA ASN A 278 -23.22 29.89 -34.52
C ASN A 278 -22.63 30.33 -35.86
N ARG A 279 -21.27 30.38 -35.93
CA ARG A 279 -20.58 30.65 -37.20
C ARG A 279 -20.33 29.37 -38.03
N THR A 280 -20.61 28.20 -37.48
CA THR A 280 -20.43 26.94 -38.19
C THR A 280 -21.51 26.78 -39.26
N PRO A 281 -21.19 26.51 -40.53
CA PRO A 281 -22.18 26.31 -41.59
C PRO A 281 -23.13 25.15 -41.28
N GLY A 282 -24.41 25.36 -41.58
CA GLY A 282 -25.44 24.33 -41.49
C GLY A 282 -25.98 24.04 -40.09
N VAL A 283 -25.51 24.73 -39.04
CA VAL A 283 -26.02 24.54 -37.66
C VAL A 283 -27.25 25.45 -37.41
N SER A 284 -28.16 25.02 -36.57
CA SER A 284 -29.20 25.88 -36.03
C SER A 284 -28.62 26.78 -34.95
N PRO A 285 -28.66 28.11 -35.08
CA PRO A 285 -28.04 29.01 -34.12
C PRO A 285 -28.57 28.84 -32.69
N LEU A 286 -27.67 28.81 -31.71
CA LEU A 286 -28.01 28.84 -30.31
C LEU A 286 -28.11 30.27 -29.80
N THR A 287 -29.11 30.56 -28.96
CA THR A 287 -29.27 31.87 -28.31
C THR A 287 -28.23 31.99 -27.20
N GLN A 288 -27.50 33.11 -27.17
CA GLN A 288 -26.60 33.41 -26.05
C GLN A 288 -27.41 33.60 -24.77
N ARG A 289 -26.83 33.29 -23.64
CA ARG A 289 -27.43 33.48 -22.33
C ARG A 289 -27.58 34.97 -22.03
N PRO A 290 -28.84 35.46 -21.75
CA PRO A 290 -29.06 36.90 -21.47
C PRO A 290 -28.31 37.39 -20.24
N ASP A 291 -28.14 36.55 -19.21
CA ASP A 291 -27.41 36.85 -17.99
C ASP A 291 -25.89 36.94 -18.21
N PHE A 292 -25.37 36.47 -19.34
CA PHE A 292 -23.95 36.62 -19.73
C PHE A 292 -23.75 37.76 -20.76
N ALA A 293 -24.77 38.56 -21.04
CA ALA A 293 -24.66 39.67 -22.00
C ALA A 293 -23.54 40.65 -21.63
N ASN A 294 -23.33 40.90 -20.34
CA ASN A 294 -22.22 41.69 -19.84
C ASN A 294 -21.40 40.87 -18.84
N PRO A 295 -20.33 40.15 -19.27
CA PRO A 295 -19.50 39.35 -18.38
C PRO A 295 -18.85 40.12 -17.20
N GLU A 296 -18.67 41.43 -17.36
CA GLU A 296 -18.11 42.29 -16.31
C GLU A 296 -18.99 42.44 -15.07
N ASP A 297 -20.29 42.14 -15.19
CA ASP A 297 -21.23 42.15 -14.06
C ASP A 297 -20.97 40.97 -13.09
N TRP A 298 -20.25 39.95 -13.55
CA TRP A 298 -19.84 38.78 -12.77
C TRP A 298 -18.48 39.02 -12.13
N GLY A 299 -18.38 38.81 -10.83
CA GLY A 299 -17.11 38.90 -10.10
C GLY A 299 -16.30 37.59 -10.13
N GLU A 300 -15.67 37.25 -8.99
CA GLU A 300 -14.94 36.01 -8.82
C GLU A 300 -15.87 34.78 -8.84
N GLY A 301 -17.08 34.89 -8.30
CA GLY A 301 -18.03 33.79 -8.19
C GLY A 301 -17.58 32.70 -7.22
N THR A 302 -18.10 31.49 -7.40
CA THR A 302 -17.90 30.35 -6.51
C THR A 302 -16.68 29.51 -6.93
N ASN A 303 -15.72 29.35 -6.01
CA ASN A 303 -14.64 28.40 -6.17
C ASN A 303 -15.06 27.04 -5.58
N TRP A 304 -15.61 26.16 -6.39
CA TRP A 304 -16.16 24.88 -5.97
C TRP A 304 -15.10 23.92 -5.42
N LEU A 305 -13.86 23.97 -5.90
CA LEU A 305 -12.78 23.18 -5.34
C LEU A 305 -12.45 23.61 -3.91
N LYS A 306 -12.31 24.92 -3.65
CA LYS A 306 -12.09 25.44 -2.29
C LYS A 306 -13.27 25.13 -1.36
N ALA A 307 -14.50 25.06 -1.90
CA ALA A 307 -15.68 24.72 -1.13
C ALA A 307 -15.75 23.21 -0.78
N LEU A 308 -15.22 22.34 -1.64
CA LEU A 308 -15.21 20.91 -1.44
C LEU A 308 -14.03 20.44 -0.57
N PHE A 309 -12.88 21.09 -0.70
CA PHE A 309 -11.65 20.73 0.03
C PHE A 309 -11.51 21.53 1.33
N ARG A 310 -10.94 20.87 2.36
CA ARG A 310 -10.66 21.51 3.66
C ARG A 310 -9.33 21.02 4.21
N PRO A 311 -8.66 21.79 5.08
CA PRO A 311 -7.63 21.24 5.96
C PRO A 311 -8.24 20.19 6.89
N ALA A 312 -7.52 19.10 7.16
CA ALA A 312 -8.03 17.96 7.91
C ALA A 312 -7.03 17.46 8.94
N PHE A 313 -7.52 17.03 10.09
CA PHE A 313 -6.67 16.49 11.15
C PHE A 313 -6.51 14.98 11.03
N MET A 314 -5.31 14.52 11.38
CA MET A 314 -5.01 13.11 11.58
C MET A 314 -4.37 12.95 12.97
N ARG A 315 -4.80 11.94 13.73
CA ARG A 315 -4.35 11.69 15.11
C ARG A 315 -4.07 10.21 15.26
N ASN A 316 -2.95 9.88 15.87
CA ASN A 316 -2.58 8.51 16.22
C ASN A 316 -2.15 8.46 17.68
N TYR A 317 -2.68 7.51 18.43
CA TYR A 317 -2.35 7.25 19.83
C TYR A 317 -2.07 5.76 19.97
N SER A 318 -0.94 5.40 20.56
CA SER A 318 -0.55 4.02 20.80
C SER A 318 0.05 3.87 22.19
N LEU A 319 -0.43 2.90 22.92
CA LEU A 319 0.09 2.49 24.21
C LEU A 319 0.49 1.03 24.14
N SER A 320 1.71 0.69 24.54
CA SER A 320 2.16 -0.69 24.54
C SER A 320 2.95 -1.04 25.79
N TYR A 321 2.82 -2.30 26.22
CA TYR A 321 3.56 -2.87 27.33
C TYR A 321 4.22 -4.17 26.88
N SER A 322 5.52 -4.30 27.13
CA SER A 322 6.29 -5.48 26.74
C SER A 322 7.21 -5.92 27.89
N GLY A 323 7.35 -7.21 28.08
CA GLY A 323 8.23 -7.76 29.11
C GLY A 323 8.41 -9.26 28.94
N GLY A 324 9.21 -9.86 29.82
CA GLY A 324 9.40 -11.29 29.78
C GLY A 324 10.61 -11.75 30.55
N ASN A 325 10.76 -13.06 30.60
CA ASN A 325 11.89 -13.78 31.19
C ASN A 325 12.26 -14.97 30.30
N ASP A 326 13.22 -15.79 30.73
CA ASP A 326 13.69 -16.94 29.96
C ASP A 326 12.59 -17.99 29.66
N LYS A 327 11.48 -17.96 30.37
CA LYS A 327 10.38 -18.93 30.20
C LYS A 327 9.18 -18.35 29.44
N SER A 328 8.89 -17.06 29.60
CA SER A 328 7.72 -16.45 28.99
C SER A 328 7.99 -15.01 28.63
N ASN A 329 7.48 -14.58 27.47
CA ASN A 329 7.48 -13.21 27.05
C ASN A 329 6.09 -12.80 26.55
N TYR A 330 5.80 -11.51 26.64
CA TYR A 330 4.52 -10.96 26.24
C TYR A 330 4.65 -9.53 25.73
N TYR A 331 3.80 -9.20 24.78
CA TYR A 331 3.59 -7.86 24.24
C TYR A 331 2.10 -7.60 24.16
N VAL A 332 1.65 -6.47 24.68
CA VAL A 332 0.26 -6.01 24.61
C VAL A 332 0.26 -4.57 24.14
N SER A 333 -0.60 -4.22 23.21
CA SER A 333 -0.80 -2.83 22.81
C SER A 333 -2.28 -2.49 22.56
N ALA A 334 -2.57 -1.20 22.66
CA ALA A 334 -3.83 -0.61 22.24
C ALA A 334 -3.54 0.66 21.44
N GLY A 335 -4.24 0.82 20.32
CA GLY A 335 -4.07 1.94 19.42
C GLY A 335 -5.39 2.56 18.96
N VAL A 336 -5.38 3.87 18.77
CA VAL A 336 -6.48 4.64 18.17
C VAL A 336 -5.89 5.49 17.05
N PHE A 337 -6.41 5.32 15.86
CA PHE A 337 -6.10 6.13 14.69
C PHE A 337 -7.37 6.83 14.21
N ASP A 338 -7.32 8.15 14.05
CA ASP A 338 -8.43 8.98 13.63
C ASP A 338 -7.96 9.96 12.55
N GLN A 339 -8.55 9.88 11.35
CA GLN A 339 -8.20 10.67 10.19
C GLN A 339 -9.45 11.32 9.60
N ASP A 340 -9.54 12.63 9.67
CA ASP A 340 -10.46 13.39 8.84
C ASP A 340 -9.93 13.47 7.40
N GLY A 341 -10.83 13.44 6.42
CA GLY A 341 -10.43 13.63 5.02
C GLY A 341 -10.38 15.11 4.63
N ILE A 342 -9.50 15.40 3.67
CA ILE A 342 -9.40 16.75 3.07
C ILE A 342 -10.59 17.10 2.17
N ILE A 343 -11.48 16.16 1.89
CA ILE A 343 -12.76 16.37 1.22
C ILE A 343 -13.88 16.26 2.25
N LEU A 344 -14.88 17.10 2.13
CA LEU A 344 -16.04 17.15 3.03
C LEU A 344 -16.64 15.76 3.25
N ASN A 345 -17.05 15.48 4.49
CA ASN A 345 -17.75 14.27 4.91
C ASN A 345 -17.00 12.94 4.63
N THR A 346 -15.68 12.99 4.56
CA THR A 346 -14.84 11.80 4.49
C THR A 346 -14.03 11.66 5.76
N SER A 347 -13.93 10.44 6.31
CA SER A 347 -13.11 10.15 7.49
C SER A 347 -12.83 8.66 7.62
N TYR A 348 -11.83 8.34 8.44
CA TYR A 348 -11.50 6.97 8.82
C TYR A 348 -11.06 6.93 10.27
N ARG A 349 -11.62 5.99 11.05
CA ARG A 349 -11.24 5.74 12.43
C ARG A 349 -10.97 4.27 12.63
N ARG A 350 -9.92 3.93 13.38
CA ARG A 350 -9.55 2.56 13.68
C ARG A 350 -9.12 2.43 15.12
N TYR A 351 -9.60 1.36 15.76
CA TYR A 351 -9.17 0.88 17.07
C TYR A 351 -8.47 -0.44 16.90
N THR A 352 -7.32 -0.62 17.53
CA THR A 352 -6.53 -1.85 17.45
C THR A 352 -6.12 -2.33 18.84
N VAL A 353 -6.12 -3.64 19.02
CA VAL A 353 -5.53 -4.31 20.19
C VAL A 353 -4.65 -5.44 19.66
N GLN A 354 -3.42 -5.49 20.15
CA GLN A 354 -2.45 -6.53 19.82
C GLN A 354 -2.09 -7.30 21.09
N PHE A 355 -2.02 -8.62 20.98
CA PHE A 355 -1.55 -9.48 22.05
C PHE A 355 -0.65 -10.59 21.48
N ASN A 356 0.65 -10.58 21.81
CA ASN A 356 1.61 -11.60 21.45
C ASN A 356 2.22 -12.20 22.71
N GLY A 357 2.19 -13.51 22.79
CA GLY A 357 2.75 -14.22 23.92
C GLY A 357 3.45 -15.52 23.50
N GLU A 358 4.55 -15.83 24.18
CA GLU A 358 5.23 -17.12 24.05
C GLU A 358 5.57 -17.64 25.44
N SER A 359 5.39 -18.95 25.66
CA SER A 359 5.73 -19.60 26.92
C SER A 359 6.38 -20.94 26.69
N ARG A 360 7.56 -21.14 27.28
CA ARG A 360 8.27 -22.42 27.31
C ARG A 360 7.85 -23.19 28.56
N VAL A 361 6.82 -24.02 28.43
CA VAL A 361 6.23 -24.78 29.54
C VAL A 361 7.18 -25.89 30.01
N LYS A 362 7.89 -26.51 29.09
CA LYS A 362 8.96 -27.48 29.35
C LYS A 362 10.13 -27.20 28.40
N PRO A 363 11.36 -27.70 28.66
CA PRO A 363 12.49 -27.48 27.75
C PRO A 363 12.24 -27.93 26.31
N TRP A 364 11.33 -28.89 26.12
CA TRP A 364 11.02 -29.52 24.84
C TRP A 364 9.66 -29.05 24.24
N ILE A 365 8.89 -28.18 24.93
CA ILE A 365 7.62 -27.68 24.42
C ILE A 365 7.44 -26.19 24.70
N LYS A 366 7.12 -25.45 23.64
CA LYS A 366 6.81 -24.02 23.65
C LYS A 366 5.43 -23.82 23.02
N PHE A 367 4.60 -23.02 23.66
CA PHE A 367 3.34 -22.51 23.10
C PHE A 367 3.47 -21.02 22.83
N GLY A 368 2.75 -20.54 21.85
CA GLY A 368 2.65 -19.12 21.58
C GLY A 368 1.41 -18.74 20.82
N ASN A 369 1.13 -17.45 20.84
CA ASN A 369 0.04 -16.84 20.11
C ASN A 369 0.44 -15.47 19.60
N ASN A 370 -0.14 -15.09 18.47
CA ASN A 370 -0.19 -13.72 17.97
C ASN A 370 -1.65 -13.41 17.67
N LEU A 371 -2.15 -12.29 18.17
CA LEU A 371 -3.55 -11.90 18.01
C LEU A 371 -3.66 -10.39 17.80
N THR A 372 -4.25 -10.00 16.69
CA THR A 372 -4.63 -8.63 16.35
C THR A 372 -6.15 -8.54 16.26
N LEU A 373 -6.73 -7.65 17.01
CA LEU A 373 -8.13 -7.28 16.93
C LEU A 373 -8.22 -5.86 16.40
N SER A 374 -9.07 -5.62 15.41
CA SER A 374 -9.32 -4.25 14.96
C SER A 374 -10.79 -4.01 14.67
N HIS A 375 -11.21 -2.79 14.97
CA HIS A 375 -12.48 -2.22 14.54
C HIS A 375 -12.21 -0.93 13.79
N ASP A 376 -12.83 -0.79 12.62
CA ASP A 376 -12.70 0.41 11.80
C ASP A 376 -14.06 0.95 11.36
N GLU A 377 -14.12 2.26 11.25
CA GLU A 377 -15.27 2.99 10.72
C GLU A 377 -14.78 3.95 9.63
N LYS A 378 -15.32 3.83 8.44
CA LYS A 378 -15.01 4.67 7.29
C LYS A 378 -16.26 5.39 6.83
N LYS A 379 -16.14 6.72 6.67
CA LYS A 379 -17.09 7.53 5.92
C LYS A 379 -16.48 7.85 4.56
N SER A 380 -17.11 7.36 3.51
CA SER A 380 -16.56 7.52 2.16
C SER A 380 -16.96 8.84 1.52
N GLY A 381 -18.03 9.48 2.02
CA GLY A 381 -18.64 10.63 1.36
C GLY A 381 -19.25 10.26 -0.01
N ASP A 382 -19.93 11.23 -0.61
CA ASP A 382 -20.36 11.18 -2.01
C ASP A 382 -19.80 12.44 -2.69
N TYR A 383 -18.62 12.34 -3.28
CA TYR A 383 -17.93 13.45 -3.89
C TYR A 383 -17.40 13.08 -5.28
N ASN A 384 -17.31 14.08 -6.12
CA ASN A 384 -16.69 13.94 -7.44
C ASN A 384 -15.85 15.19 -7.72
N ILE A 385 -14.52 15.03 -7.69
CA ILE A 385 -13.57 16.13 -7.88
C ILE A 385 -13.68 16.70 -9.29
N ARG A 386 -13.89 15.85 -10.31
CA ARG A 386 -14.07 16.29 -11.69
C ARG A 386 -15.31 17.14 -11.84
N MET A 387 -16.43 16.76 -11.19
CA MET A 387 -17.65 17.56 -11.20
C MET A 387 -17.47 18.90 -10.46
N ALA A 388 -16.65 18.93 -9.38
CA ALA A 388 -16.32 20.17 -8.71
C ALA A 388 -15.52 21.14 -9.62
N MET A 389 -14.60 20.59 -10.44
CA MET A 389 -13.90 21.40 -11.45
C MET A 389 -14.82 21.87 -12.57
N ALA A 390 -15.82 21.10 -12.93
CA ALA A 390 -16.76 21.41 -14.01
C ALA A 390 -17.96 22.27 -13.55
N SER A 391 -18.16 22.43 -12.23
CA SER A 391 -19.26 23.24 -11.67
C SER A 391 -19.14 24.71 -12.03
N LEU A 392 -20.28 25.35 -12.34
CA LEU A 392 -20.30 26.73 -12.81
C LEU A 392 -19.89 27.72 -11.71
N PRO A 393 -18.92 28.58 -11.95
CA PRO A 393 -18.50 29.59 -10.98
C PRO A 393 -19.56 30.70 -10.80
N THR A 394 -20.47 30.84 -11.75
CA THR A 394 -21.60 31.77 -11.68
C THR A 394 -22.73 31.28 -10.77
N GLN A 395 -22.69 30.05 -10.32
CA GLN A 395 -23.68 29.47 -9.44
C GLN A 395 -23.20 29.55 -7.97
N PRO A 396 -24.01 30.09 -7.02
CA PRO A 396 -23.66 30.11 -5.59
C PRO A 396 -23.81 28.70 -5.00
N ILE A 397 -23.25 28.45 -3.82
CA ILE A 397 -23.44 27.17 -3.12
C ILE A 397 -24.85 27.05 -2.58
N TYR A 398 -25.41 28.14 -2.05
CA TYR A 398 -26.73 28.21 -1.44
C TYR A 398 -27.58 29.25 -2.14
N ASN A 399 -28.87 29.00 -2.29
CA ASN A 399 -29.87 29.97 -2.64
C ASN A 399 -30.14 30.93 -1.47
N GLU A 400 -30.88 32.01 -1.69
CA GLU A 400 -31.23 32.98 -0.64
C GLU A 400 -32.04 32.36 0.51
N ASP A 401 -32.78 31.28 0.26
CA ASP A 401 -33.55 30.53 1.24
C ASP A 401 -32.72 29.51 2.03
N GLY A 402 -31.42 29.45 1.78
CA GLY A 402 -30.49 28.51 2.39
C GLY A 402 -30.49 27.08 1.79
N SER A 403 -31.30 26.82 0.80
CA SER A 403 -31.27 25.56 0.06
C SER A 403 -30.04 25.48 -0.86
N TYR A 404 -29.62 24.27 -1.23
CA TYR A 404 -28.53 24.13 -2.19
C TYR A 404 -28.94 24.57 -3.56
N SER A 405 -28.14 25.42 -4.18
CA SER A 405 -28.42 25.95 -5.51
C SER A 405 -28.17 24.89 -6.60
N GLY A 406 -28.82 25.12 -7.73
CA GLY A 406 -28.63 24.37 -8.96
C GLY A 406 -29.07 25.21 -10.18
N PRO A 407 -28.63 24.83 -11.40
CA PRO A 407 -29.01 25.56 -12.59
C PRO A 407 -30.52 25.45 -12.83
N ASP A 408 -31.13 26.59 -13.13
CA ASP A 408 -32.59 26.71 -13.20
C ASP A 408 -33.22 26.11 -14.45
N SER A 409 -32.45 25.87 -15.50
CA SER A 409 -32.97 25.37 -16.77
C SER A 409 -32.21 24.15 -17.27
N PRO A 410 -32.91 23.11 -17.73
CA PRO A 410 -32.29 21.97 -18.43
C PRO A 410 -31.94 22.30 -19.89
N ALA A 411 -32.09 23.55 -20.34
CA ALA A 411 -31.69 23.95 -21.67
C ALA A 411 -30.18 23.67 -21.89
N HIS A 412 -29.80 23.27 -23.10
CA HIS A 412 -28.45 22.91 -23.52
C HIS A 412 -27.34 23.96 -23.24
N GLN A 413 -27.68 25.11 -22.74
CA GLN A 413 -26.78 26.19 -22.32
C GLN A 413 -26.46 26.16 -20.81
N TYR A 414 -27.08 25.26 -20.03
CA TYR A 414 -26.89 25.15 -18.60
C TYR A 414 -26.24 23.81 -18.28
N SER A 415 -25.42 23.78 -17.22
CA SER A 415 -24.79 22.58 -16.75
C SER A 415 -25.80 21.63 -16.10
N ASP A 416 -25.63 20.34 -16.32
CA ASP A 416 -26.36 19.27 -15.63
C ASP A 416 -25.70 18.85 -14.30
N ILE A 417 -24.66 19.57 -13.87
CA ILE A 417 -23.88 19.21 -12.68
C ILE A 417 -24.66 19.58 -11.42
N ARG A 418 -24.83 18.58 -10.56
CA ARG A 418 -25.41 18.77 -9.23
C ARG A 418 -24.47 19.57 -8.33
N ASN A 419 -25.06 20.27 -7.34
CA ASN A 419 -24.28 20.94 -6.32
C ASN A 419 -23.34 19.95 -5.58
N VAL A 420 -22.05 20.07 -5.82
CA VAL A 420 -21.06 19.10 -5.31
C VAL A 420 -20.87 19.18 -3.79
N VAL A 421 -21.09 20.34 -3.18
CA VAL A 421 -21.04 20.51 -1.73
C VAL A 421 -22.27 19.87 -1.08
N GLY A 422 -23.43 20.11 -1.64
CA GLY A 422 -24.66 19.49 -1.18
C GLY A 422 -24.62 17.97 -1.33
N THR A 423 -24.14 17.47 -2.47
CA THR A 423 -23.95 16.04 -2.70
C THR A 423 -23.01 15.44 -1.66
N ALA A 424 -21.86 16.06 -1.39
CA ALA A 424 -20.91 15.58 -0.40
C ALA A 424 -21.47 15.56 1.04
N LEU A 425 -22.31 16.52 1.40
CA LEU A 425 -22.84 16.65 2.75
C LEU A 425 -24.12 15.85 2.97
N ILE A 426 -25.02 15.83 2.00
CA ILE A 426 -26.34 15.18 2.14
C ILE A 426 -26.31 13.73 1.70
N ASN A 427 -25.80 13.43 0.50
CA ASN A 427 -25.69 12.06 0.00
C ASN A 427 -24.52 11.29 0.64
N GLY A 428 -23.61 11.99 1.30
CA GLY A 428 -22.41 11.41 1.90
C GLY A 428 -22.64 10.52 3.11
N GLN A 429 -23.84 9.95 3.32
CA GLN A 429 -24.13 9.03 4.43
C GLN A 429 -23.67 7.59 4.13
N ASN A 430 -22.55 7.46 3.45
CA ASN A 430 -21.94 6.18 3.12
C ASN A 430 -20.93 5.80 4.23
N THR A 431 -21.27 4.78 5.00
CA THR A 431 -20.45 4.28 6.09
C THR A 431 -20.11 2.81 5.89
N THR A 432 -18.88 2.45 6.19
CA THR A 432 -18.44 1.07 6.32
C THR A 432 -17.92 0.87 7.73
N LYS A 433 -18.38 -0.18 8.42
CA LYS A 433 -17.85 -0.61 9.72
C LYS A 433 -17.25 -1.99 9.59
N GLY A 434 -15.98 -2.11 9.96
CA GLY A 434 -15.22 -3.35 9.90
C GLY A 434 -14.89 -3.88 11.29
N TYR A 435 -14.88 -5.21 11.44
CA TYR A 435 -14.41 -5.94 12.62
C TYR A 435 -13.51 -7.06 12.15
N ASN A 436 -12.25 -7.03 12.55
CA ASN A 436 -11.25 -7.98 12.08
C ASN A 436 -10.59 -8.69 13.26
N ILE A 437 -10.40 -10.00 13.10
CA ILE A 437 -9.63 -10.85 14.01
C ILE A 437 -8.60 -11.57 13.16
N LEU A 438 -7.34 -11.24 13.35
CA LEU A 438 -6.24 -11.91 12.70
C LEU A 438 -5.30 -12.48 13.77
N GLY A 439 -4.97 -13.75 13.64
CA GLY A 439 -4.02 -14.32 14.57
C GLY A 439 -3.79 -15.80 14.40
N ASN A 440 -2.86 -16.31 15.19
CA ASN A 440 -2.53 -17.71 15.26
C ASN A 440 -2.22 -18.15 16.68
N ILE A 441 -2.37 -19.44 16.89
CA ILE A 441 -1.84 -20.17 18.03
C ILE A 441 -0.88 -21.24 17.51
N PHE A 442 0.21 -21.49 18.19
CA PHE A 442 1.14 -22.52 17.79
C PHE A 442 1.73 -23.30 18.96
N ALA A 443 2.05 -24.55 18.69
CA ALA A 443 2.86 -25.37 19.57
C ALA A 443 4.13 -25.78 18.84
N GLU A 444 5.27 -25.65 19.51
CA GLU A 444 6.58 -26.07 19.02
C GLU A 444 7.14 -27.11 19.96
N ILE A 445 7.38 -28.30 19.45
CA ILE A 445 7.77 -29.49 20.19
C ILE A 445 9.14 -29.95 19.68
N THR A 446 10.11 -30.10 20.59
CA THR A 446 11.45 -30.61 20.31
C THR A 446 11.60 -32.01 20.89
N PRO A 447 11.10 -33.06 20.19
CA PRO A 447 11.05 -34.42 20.73
C PRO A 447 12.45 -34.99 20.97
N VAL A 448 13.40 -34.64 20.09
CA VAL A 448 14.82 -34.97 20.23
C VAL A 448 15.66 -33.76 19.81
N LYS A 449 16.87 -33.70 20.27
CA LYS A 449 17.80 -32.63 19.90
C LYS A 449 17.89 -32.47 18.39
N HIS A 450 17.85 -31.21 17.89
CA HIS A 450 17.92 -30.84 16.48
C HIS A 450 16.63 -31.07 15.67
N LEU A 451 15.61 -31.71 16.19
CA LEU A 451 14.34 -31.96 15.50
C LEU A 451 13.21 -31.17 16.16
N VAL A 452 12.57 -30.30 15.40
CA VAL A 452 11.47 -29.45 15.86
C VAL A 452 10.23 -29.74 15.03
N PHE A 453 9.17 -30.15 15.70
CA PHE A 453 7.82 -30.19 15.14
C PHE A 453 7.06 -28.94 15.57
N LYS A 454 6.49 -28.20 14.60
CA LYS A 454 5.65 -27.04 14.86
C LYS A 454 4.30 -27.23 14.19
N THR A 455 3.23 -27.05 14.96
CA THR A 455 1.85 -26.96 14.45
C THR A 455 1.30 -25.59 14.74
N THR A 456 0.62 -24.99 13.75
CA THR A 456 0.06 -23.62 13.83
C THR A 456 -1.36 -23.64 13.30
N GLY A 457 -2.32 -23.22 14.14
CA GLY A 457 -3.68 -22.90 13.72
C GLY A 457 -3.81 -21.38 13.53
N GLY A 458 -4.22 -20.93 12.37
CA GLY A 458 -4.41 -19.52 12.02
C GLY A 458 -5.85 -19.18 11.70
N LEU A 459 -6.25 -17.97 12.02
CA LEU A 459 -7.56 -17.39 11.75
C LEU A 459 -7.39 -16.00 11.13
N ASP A 460 -8.04 -15.79 9.99
CA ASP A 460 -8.31 -14.47 9.41
C ASP A 460 -9.84 -14.32 9.29
N PHE A 461 -10.43 -13.61 10.22
CA PHE A 461 -11.86 -13.33 10.26
C PHE A 461 -12.11 -11.87 10.01
N LYS A 462 -12.98 -11.58 9.04
CA LYS A 462 -13.40 -10.24 8.68
C LYS A 462 -14.90 -10.19 8.56
N TYR A 463 -15.51 -9.27 9.30
CA TYR A 463 -16.89 -8.87 9.15
C TYR A 463 -16.94 -7.39 8.84
N TRP A 464 -17.73 -6.99 7.83
CA TRP A 464 -17.97 -5.57 7.58
C TRP A 464 -19.38 -5.36 7.07
N ASP A 465 -19.96 -4.27 7.49
CA ASP A 465 -21.24 -3.78 7.00
C ASP A 465 -21.06 -2.44 6.28
N ASN A 466 -21.70 -2.34 5.13
CA ASN A 466 -21.80 -1.10 4.38
C ASN A 466 -23.22 -0.57 4.50
N ARG A 467 -23.33 0.72 4.69
CA ARG A 467 -24.60 1.42 4.70
C ARG A 467 -24.51 2.66 3.83
N SER A 468 -25.40 2.79 2.85
CA SER A 468 -25.52 3.93 1.96
C SER A 468 -26.94 4.43 1.98
N PHE A 469 -27.11 5.69 2.40
CA PHE A 469 -28.41 6.35 2.40
C PHE A 469 -28.36 7.61 1.56
N SER A 470 -29.27 7.72 0.56
CA SER A 470 -29.49 8.90 -0.25
C SER A 470 -30.84 9.50 0.11
N PRO A 471 -30.91 10.67 0.73
CA PRO A 471 -32.16 11.33 1.09
C PRO A 471 -32.87 11.91 -0.11
N LYS A 472 -34.13 12.32 0.08
CA LYS A 472 -34.86 13.13 -0.88
C LYS A 472 -34.30 14.55 -0.90
N TYR A 473 -34.22 15.14 -2.10
CA TYR A 473 -33.97 16.57 -2.27
C TYR A 473 -34.56 17.08 -3.57
N ASN A 474 -34.89 18.37 -3.59
CA ASN A 474 -35.55 19.03 -4.74
C ASN A 474 -34.69 20.14 -5.33
N TRP A 475 -33.36 20.03 -5.25
CA TRP A 475 -32.47 20.98 -5.91
C TRP A 475 -32.24 20.60 -7.36
N LYS A 476 -32.21 21.63 -8.19
CA LYS A 476 -31.96 21.44 -9.63
C LYS A 476 -30.48 21.14 -9.90
N PRO A 477 -30.07 20.60 -11.05
CA PRO A 477 -30.97 20.30 -12.21
C PRO A 477 -31.62 18.92 -12.09
N ILE A 478 -31.14 18.08 -11.21
CA ILE A 478 -31.58 16.70 -11.09
C ILE A 478 -32.02 16.44 -9.64
N PRO A 479 -33.29 16.61 -9.33
CA PRO A 479 -33.81 16.28 -8.00
C PRO A 479 -33.71 14.79 -7.74
N ASN A 480 -33.64 14.44 -6.47
CA ASN A 480 -33.77 13.05 -6.01
C ASN A 480 -35.18 12.89 -5.38
N PRO A 481 -36.18 12.44 -6.13
CA PRO A 481 -37.54 12.35 -5.63
C PRO A 481 -37.76 11.20 -4.66
N LEU A 482 -36.87 10.19 -4.68
CA LEU A 482 -36.97 9.00 -3.84
C LEU A 482 -35.74 8.85 -2.97
N SER A 483 -35.93 8.87 -1.67
CA SER A 483 -34.86 8.44 -0.76
C SER A 483 -34.59 6.94 -0.93
N ASN A 484 -33.33 6.54 -0.84
CA ASN A 484 -32.92 5.15 -0.98
C ASN A 484 -31.94 4.74 0.14
N LEU A 485 -32.17 3.59 0.72
CA LEU A 485 -31.24 2.93 1.65
C LEU A 485 -30.78 1.62 1.06
N TYR A 486 -29.46 1.46 0.98
CA TYR A 486 -28.82 0.19 0.71
C TYR A 486 -27.97 -0.22 1.92
N GLN A 487 -28.09 -1.48 2.32
CA GLN A 487 -27.25 -2.08 3.36
C GLN A 487 -26.75 -3.43 2.91
N ASP A 488 -25.50 -3.73 3.21
CA ASP A 488 -24.99 -5.11 3.11
C ASP A 488 -24.15 -5.47 4.33
N ALA A 489 -24.17 -6.77 4.66
CA ALA A 489 -23.34 -7.38 5.68
C ALA A 489 -22.52 -8.49 5.04
N ASN A 490 -21.22 -8.39 5.20
CA ASN A 490 -20.23 -9.26 4.58
C ASN A 490 -19.43 -9.98 5.65
N LYS A 491 -19.14 -11.23 5.43
CA LYS A 491 -18.32 -12.06 6.31
C LYS A 491 -17.34 -12.87 5.50
N SER A 492 -16.06 -12.79 5.84
CA SER A 492 -15.02 -13.66 5.30
C SER A 492 -14.29 -14.34 6.45
N THR A 493 -14.13 -15.64 6.37
CA THR A 493 -13.43 -16.45 7.36
C THR A 493 -12.43 -17.34 6.66
N THR A 494 -11.15 -17.13 6.93
CA THR A 494 -10.07 -18.00 6.47
C THR A 494 -9.49 -18.74 7.65
N LEU A 495 -9.46 -20.06 7.57
CA LEU A 495 -8.79 -20.95 8.52
C LEU A 495 -7.51 -21.47 7.88
N LEU A 496 -6.45 -21.51 8.65
CA LEU A 496 -5.15 -22.04 8.27
C LEU A 496 -4.72 -23.11 9.27
N TRP A 497 -4.15 -24.21 8.77
CA TRP A 497 -3.50 -25.21 9.60
C TRP A 497 -2.20 -25.64 8.95
N ASP A 498 -1.09 -25.28 9.58
CA ASP A 498 0.26 -25.59 9.13
C ASP A 498 0.94 -26.56 10.08
N ASN A 499 1.61 -27.54 9.53
CA ASN A 499 2.43 -28.49 10.27
C ASN A 499 3.80 -28.58 9.62
N THR A 500 4.86 -28.39 10.38
CA THR A 500 6.24 -28.46 9.88
C THR A 500 7.10 -29.32 10.79
N LEU A 501 7.95 -30.14 10.19
CA LEU A 501 9.00 -30.89 10.87
C LEU A 501 10.34 -30.41 10.34
N THR A 502 11.16 -29.85 11.21
CA THR A 502 12.44 -29.24 10.85
C THR A 502 13.57 -29.92 11.60
N TYR A 503 14.57 -30.40 10.85
CA TYR A 503 15.83 -30.89 11.38
C TYR A 503 16.94 -29.86 11.11
N THR A 504 17.67 -29.44 12.17
CA THR A 504 18.76 -28.47 12.05
C THR A 504 19.99 -28.97 12.81
N ASN A 505 21.12 -29.10 12.11
CA ASN A 505 22.34 -29.50 12.73
C ASN A 505 23.59 -28.97 11.99
N THR A 506 24.71 -28.88 12.68
CA THR A 506 26.02 -28.57 12.10
C THR A 506 26.98 -29.74 12.33
N PHE A 507 27.39 -30.42 11.25
CA PHE A 507 28.30 -31.54 11.30
C PHE A 507 29.73 -31.07 11.03
N ALA A 508 30.71 -31.67 11.76
CA ALA A 508 32.12 -31.37 11.62
C ALA A 508 32.43 -29.85 11.61
N GLN A 509 31.61 -29.03 12.26
CA GLN A 509 31.72 -27.55 12.34
C GLN A 509 31.74 -26.84 10.97
N LYS A 510 31.52 -27.56 9.89
CA LYS A 510 31.58 -27.02 8.51
C LYS A 510 30.30 -27.24 7.69
N HIS A 511 29.50 -28.24 8.04
CA HIS A 511 28.33 -28.64 7.27
C HIS A 511 27.06 -28.24 8.04
N PHE A 512 26.54 -27.05 7.83
CA PHE A 512 25.22 -26.66 8.36
C PHE A 512 24.14 -27.24 7.46
N LEU A 513 23.21 -27.97 8.05
CA LEU A 513 22.09 -28.59 7.38
C LEU A 513 20.79 -28.19 8.09
N ASN A 514 19.80 -27.65 7.34
CA ASN A 514 18.45 -27.45 7.78
C ASN A 514 17.50 -28.05 6.74
N VAL A 515 16.75 -29.05 7.14
CA VAL A 515 15.76 -29.75 6.30
C VAL A 515 14.41 -29.58 6.93
N MET A 516 13.43 -29.12 6.16
CA MET A 516 12.05 -28.97 6.58
C MET A 516 11.11 -29.68 5.63
N VAL A 517 10.17 -30.43 6.19
CA VAL A 517 9.01 -30.97 5.47
C VAL A 517 7.75 -30.47 6.16
N GLY A 518 6.68 -30.23 5.41
CA GLY A 518 5.48 -29.69 6.01
C GLY A 518 4.23 -29.85 5.14
N THR A 519 3.11 -29.59 5.78
CA THR A 519 1.78 -29.53 5.14
C THR A 519 1.10 -28.22 5.55
N SER A 520 0.33 -27.65 4.62
CA SER A 520 -0.49 -26.46 4.87
C SER A 520 -1.88 -26.69 4.30
N ALA A 521 -2.90 -26.50 5.10
CA ALA A 521 -4.29 -26.52 4.68
C ALA A 521 -4.93 -25.16 4.94
N GLN A 522 -5.58 -24.61 3.93
CA GLN A 522 -6.25 -23.32 4.03
C GLN A 522 -7.66 -23.44 3.44
N ASN A 523 -8.63 -22.86 4.13
CA ASN A 523 -10.03 -22.79 3.68
C ASN A 523 -10.55 -21.38 3.93
N ASN A 524 -11.23 -20.80 2.94
CA ASN A 524 -11.93 -19.52 3.07
C ASN A 524 -13.40 -19.71 2.74
N VAL A 525 -14.26 -19.10 3.54
CA VAL A 525 -15.70 -18.98 3.29
C VAL A 525 -16.07 -17.51 3.34
N TYR A 526 -16.64 -17.03 2.24
CA TYR A 526 -17.19 -15.68 2.12
C TYR A 526 -18.71 -15.75 2.00
N SER A 527 -19.42 -14.90 2.74
CA SER A 527 -20.86 -14.72 2.60
C SER A 527 -21.24 -13.25 2.65
N LYS A 528 -22.27 -12.89 1.90
CA LYS A 528 -22.86 -11.56 1.84
C LYS A 528 -24.37 -11.64 1.90
N ILE A 529 -24.99 -10.75 2.67
CA ILE A 529 -26.43 -10.47 2.64
C ILE A 529 -26.56 -8.99 2.35
N ASN A 530 -27.45 -8.64 1.43
CA ASN A 530 -27.74 -7.24 1.10
C ASN A 530 -29.21 -7.00 0.98
N ALA A 531 -29.63 -5.77 1.32
CA ALA A 531 -31.01 -5.31 1.17
C ALA A 531 -31.03 -3.84 0.75
N SER A 532 -32.06 -3.47 0.00
CA SER A 532 -32.35 -2.07 -0.28
C SER A 532 -33.85 -1.79 -0.20
N VAL A 533 -34.20 -0.54 0.06
CA VAL A 533 -35.57 -0.05 0.11
C VAL A 533 -35.58 1.43 -0.19
N SER A 534 -36.66 1.90 -0.82
CA SER A 534 -36.82 3.31 -1.21
C SER A 534 -38.01 3.97 -0.54
N ASN A 535 -38.13 5.28 -0.74
CA ASN A 535 -39.28 6.13 -0.35
C ASN A 535 -39.57 6.13 1.16
N PHE A 536 -38.76 6.87 1.93
CA PHE A 536 -38.97 7.08 3.36
C PHE A 536 -39.86 8.28 3.62
N LEU A 537 -40.75 8.17 4.63
CA LEU A 537 -41.55 9.33 5.07
C LEU A 537 -40.70 10.40 5.75
N SER A 538 -39.60 9.97 6.42
CA SER A 538 -38.64 10.86 7.08
C SER A 538 -37.22 10.32 6.92
N ASP A 539 -36.30 11.19 6.54
CA ASP A 539 -34.87 10.85 6.43
C ASP A 539 -34.22 10.54 7.78
N GLN A 540 -34.85 10.96 8.89
CA GLN A 540 -34.38 10.64 10.24
C GLN A 540 -34.70 9.19 10.65
N GLN A 541 -35.66 8.55 10.00
CA GLN A 541 -36.11 7.17 10.25
C GLN A 541 -35.71 6.24 9.10
N ASN A 542 -34.49 6.35 8.63
CA ASN A 542 -33.97 5.61 7.49
C ASN A 542 -33.49 4.19 7.85
N GLN A 543 -34.43 3.34 8.27
CA GLN A 543 -34.21 1.91 8.52
C GLN A 543 -34.89 1.06 7.47
N LEU A 544 -34.37 -0.12 7.13
CA LEU A 544 -34.92 -1.02 6.09
C LEU A 544 -36.42 -1.29 6.28
N SER A 545 -36.90 -1.38 7.50
CA SER A 545 -38.31 -1.61 7.82
C SER A 545 -39.22 -0.37 7.65
N LYS A 546 -38.66 0.78 7.26
CA LYS A 546 -39.39 2.05 7.16
C LYS A 546 -39.49 2.61 5.74
N GLY A 547 -38.81 1.98 4.78
CA GLY A 547 -39.02 2.31 3.38
C GLY A 547 -40.33 1.71 2.87
N LEU A 548 -40.98 2.41 1.95
CA LEU A 548 -42.34 2.09 1.48
C LEU A 548 -42.32 1.42 0.12
N GLU A 549 -41.21 1.53 -0.64
CA GLU A 549 -41.16 1.10 -2.03
C GLU A 549 -39.90 0.32 -2.34
N ASN A 550 -39.97 -0.51 -3.39
CA ASN A 550 -38.86 -1.23 -3.99
C ASN A 550 -37.99 -2.03 -3.00
N PRO A 551 -38.58 -2.81 -2.06
CA PRO A 551 -37.77 -3.65 -1.21
C PRO A 551 -37.06 -4.73 -2.02
N THR A 552 -35.76 -4.84 -1.85
CA THR A 552 -34.96 -5.90 -2.45
C THR A 552 -34.13 -6.61 -1.38
N VAL A 553 -33.91 -7.88 -1.56
CA VAL A 553 -33.02 -8.67 -0.73
C VAL A 553 -32.19 -9.59 -1.63
N GLY A 554 -30.95 -9.76 -1.31
CA GLY A 554 -30.04 -10.66 -2.01
C GLY A 554 -28.99 -11.23 -1.11
N GLY A 555 -28.27 -12.23 -1.62
CA GLY A 555 -27.17 -12.83 -0.89
C GLY A 555 -26.30 -13.69 -1.79
N THR A 556 -25.08 -13.93 -1.34
CA THR A 556 -24.13 -14.82 -2.01
C THR A 556 -23.25 -15.54 -1.01
N MET A 557 -22.78 -16.71 -1.35
CA MET A 557 -21.81 -17.48 -0.59
C MET A 557 -20.80 -18.09 -1.56
N ASN A 558 -19.52 -17.96 -1.24
CA ASN A 558 -18.42 -18.51 -2.02
C ASN A 558 -17.40 -19.14 -1.07
N ASP A 559 -16.77 -20.22 -1.52
CA ASP A 559 -15.69 -20.85 -0.77
C ASP A 559 -14.55 -21.29 -1.69
N TRP A 560 -13.38 -21.44 -1.12
CA TRP A 560 -12.23 -22.06 -1.76
C TRP A 560 -11.32 -22.72 -0.71
N ALA A 561 -10.58 -23.72 -1.15
CA ALA A 561 -9.62 -24.42 -0.31
C ALA A 561 -8.33 -24.73 -1.07
N ILE A 562 -7.22 -24.73 -0.32
CA ILE A 562 -5.89 -25.12 -0.81
C ILE A 562 -5.31 -26.14 0.17
N LEU A 563 -4.74 -27.22 -0.36
CA LEU A 563 -3.93 -28.18 0.37
C LEU A 563 -2.53 -28.23 -0.23
N SER A 564 -1.50 -28.14 0.61
CA SER A 564 -0.11 -28.00 0.16
C SER A 564 0.82 -28.98 0.87
N PHE A 565 1.81 -29.47 0.13
CA PHE A 565 2.95 -30.22 0.65
C PHE A 565 4.22 -29.45 0.34
N ILE A 566 5.12 -29.35 1.32
CA ILE A 566 6.29 -28.47 1.26
C ILE A 566 7.52 -29.27 1.67
N GLY A 567 8.60 -29.13 0.92
CA GLY A 567 9.94 -29.58 1.28
C GLY A 567 10.97 -28.49 1.05
N ARG A 568 11.84 -28.21 2.02
CA ARG A 568 12.94 -27.24 1.90
C ARG A 568 14.22 -27.80 2.50
N LEU A 569 15.31 -27.59 1.75
CA LEU A 569 16.68 -27.87 2.15
C LEU A 569 17.47 -26.56 2.15
N ASN A 570 18.10 -26.22 3.27
CA ASN A 570 19.16 -25.23 3.35
C ASN A 570 20.46 -25.95 3.77
N TYR A 571 21.51 -25.77 2.98
CA TYR A 571 22.82 -26.36 3.25
C TYR A 571 23.89 -25.29 3.10
N THR A 572 24.77 -25.20 4.11
CA THR A 572 25.93 -24.31 4.05
C THR A 572 27.21 -25.10 4.35
N TYR A 573 28.17 -24.98 3.46
CA TYR A 573 29.48 -25.59 3.63
C TYR A 573 30.53 -24.53 4.00
N ALA A 574 31.14 -24.72 5.16
CA ALA A 574 32.26 -23.91 5.67
C ALA A 574 32.00 -22.40 5.66
N ASP A 575 30.76 -21.98 5.75
CA ASP A 575 30.31 -20.57 5.62
C ASP A 575 30.71 -19.91 4.28
N LYS A 576 30.95 -20.73 3.23
CA LYS A 576 31.35 -20.29 1.88
C LYS A 576 30.31 -20.53 0.81
N TYR A 577 29.79 -21.76 0.74
CA TYR A 577 28.84 -22.19 -0.28
C TYR A 577 27.51 -22.47 0.38
N LEU A 578 26.49 -21.78 -0.11
CA LEU A 578 25.13 -21.85 0.42
C LEU A 578 24.20 -22.36 -0.67
N LEU A 579 23.36 -23.31 -0.33
CA LEU A 579 22.34 -23.87 -1.20
C LEU A 579 20.99 -23.79 -0.49
N THR A 580 19.98 -23.29 -1.16
CA THR A 580 18.58 -23.45 -0.78
C THR A 580 17.82 -24.13 -1.93
N ALA A 581 17.11 -25.21 -1.61
CA ALA A 581 16.22 -25.89 -2.56
C ALA A 581 14.84 -26.04 -1.91
N THR A 582 13.79 -25.69 -2.63
CA THR A 582 12.40 -25.79 -2.16
C THR A 582 11.56 -26.48 -3.23
N VAL A 583 10.70 -27.38 -2.82
CA VAL A 583 9.64 -27.94 -3.66
C VAL A 583 8.33 -27.79 -2.91
N ARG A 584 7.31 -27.29 -3.62
CA ARG A 584 5.97 -27.18 -3.08
C ARG A 584 4.98 -27.72 -4.10
N ARG A 585 3.98 -28.46 -3.61
CA ARG A 585 2.90 -28.97 -4.40
C ARG A 585 1.58 -28.50 -3.81
N ASP A 586 0.84 -27.69 -4.57
CA ASP A 586 -0.42 -27.08 -4.16
C ASP A 586 -1.60 -27.70 -4.94
N GLY A 587 -2.67 -28.03 -4.23
CA GLY A 587 -3.95 -28.46 -4.81
C GLY A 587 -5.02 -27.44 -4.44
N SER A 588 -5.71 -26.85 -5.44
CA SER A 588 -6.73 -25.84 -5.23
C SER A 588 -8.10 -26.30 -5.74
N SER A 589 -9.14 -25.99 -4.97
CA SER A 589 -10.54 -26.26 -5.33
C SER A 589 -11.05 -25.42 -6.52
N ARG A 590 -10.31 -24.38 -6.93
CA ARG A 590 -10.67 -23.51 -8.08
C ARG A 590 -10.52 -24.20 -9.43
N PHE A 591 -9.80 -25.32 -9.48
CA PHE A 591 -9.52 -26.06 -10.70
C PHE A 591 -10.28 -27.40 -10.75
N SER A 592 -10.51 -27.89 -11.97
CA SER A 592 -11.01 -29.23 -12.23
C SER A 592 -10.09 -30.30 -11.61
N LYS A 593 -10.56 -31.53 -11.48
CA LYS A 593 -9.78 -32.61 -10.87
C LYS A 593 -8.44 -32.84 -11.56
N GLU A 594 -8.40 -32.71 -12.88
CA GLU A 594 -7.25 -32.96 -13.74
C GLU A 594 -6.17 -31.89 -13.57
N ASN A 595 -6.57 -30.61 -13.37
CA ASN A 595 -5.68 -29.45 -13.31
C ASN A 595 -5.46 -28.93 -11.87
N ARG A 596 -6.00 -29.61 -10.88
CA ARG A 596 -6.03 -29.18 -9.47
C ARG A 596 -4.64 -28.99 -8.86
N TRP A 597 -3.69 -29.85 -9.22
CA TRP A 597 -2.39 -29.92 -8.59
C TRP A 597 -1.31 -29.24 -9.42
N GLY A 598 -0.64 -28.25 -8.86
CA GLY A 598 0.56 -27.62 -9.38
C GLY A 598 1.79 -27.98 -8.54
N THR A 599 2.95 -28.18 -9.17
CA THR A 599 4.23 -28.44 -8.49
C THR A 599 5.22 -27.34 -8.84
N PHE A 600 5.80 -26.71 -7.85
CA PHE A 600 6.59 -25.50 -7.97
C PHE A 600 7.98 -25.69 -7.31
N PRO A 601 8.98 -26.10 -8.09
CA PRO A 601 10.36 -26.22 -7.62
C PRO A 601 11.08 -24.87 -7.64
N SER A 602 12.04 -24.68 -6.72
CA SER A 602 12.97 -23.58 -6.75
C SER A 602 14.32 -23.96 -6.13
N PHE A 603 15.39 -23.34 -6.61
CA PHE A 603 16.71 -23.47 -6.03
C PHE A 603 17.48 -22.17 -6.12
N SER A 604 18.37 -21.95 -5.15
CA SER A 604 19.32 -20.85 -5.19
C SER A 604 20.66 -21.26 -4.57
N LEU A 605 21.70 -20.68 -5.14
CA LEU A 605 23.08 -20.86 -4.74
C LEU A 605 23.67 -19.50 -4.35
N ALA A 606 24.47 -19.49 -3.31
CA ALA A 606 25.32 -18.34 -3.02
C ALA A 606 26.74 -18.78 -2.70
N TRP A 607 27.71 -17.99 -3.16
CA TRP A 607 29.10 -18.15 -2.89
C TRP A 607 29.65 -16.92 -2.19
N ARG A 608 30.16 -17.13 -0.98
CA ARG A 608 30.82 -16.09 -0.19
C ARG A 608 32.31 -16.12 -0.50
N ALA A 609 32.69 -15.41 -1.57
CA ALA A 609 34.04 -15.38 -2.09
C ALA A 609 35.04 -14.80 -1.07
N SER A 610 34.59 -13.86 -0.24
CA SER A 610 35.40 -13.27 0.84
C SER A 610 35.86 -14.26 1.91
N ASN A 611 35.21 -15.43 2.02
CA ASN A 611 35.60 -16.47 2.99
C ASN A 611 36.59 -17.47 2.39
N GLU A 612 36.99 -17.30 1.12
CA GLU A 612 37.99 -18.16 0.50
C GLU A 612 39.40 -17.82 0.97
N SER A 613 40.27 -18.84 0.97
CA SER A 613 41.69 -18.69 1.41
C SER A 613 42.51 -17.79 0.48
N PHE A 614 42.12 -17.68 -0.79
CA PHE A 614 42.77 -16.81 -1.77
C PHE A 614 42.32 -15.36 -1.68
N PHE A 615 41.22 -15.09 -0.96
CA PHE A 615 40.66 -13.74 -0.91
C PHE A 615 41.49 -12.85 0.03
N PRO A 616 42.02 -11.71 -0.42
CA PRO A 616 42.84 -10.83 0.39
C PRO A 616 42.02 -10.18 1.50
N LYS A 617 42.37 -10.44 2.77
CA LYS A 617 41.77 -9.71 3.90
C LYS A 617 42.36 -8.31 3.96
N ASN A 618 41.55 -7.30 3.66
CA ASN A 618 41.94 -5.90 3.71
C ASN A 618 40.79 -5.02 4.20
N ASP A 619 41.09 -3.75 4.50
CA ASP A 619 40.13 -2.80 5.02
C ASP A 619 39.19 -2.22 3.93
N TYR A 620 39.46 -2.47 2.65
CA TYR A 620 38.69 -1.92 1.52
C TYR A 620 37.52 -2.81 1.12
N VAL A 621 37.77 -4.14 1.02
CA VAL A 621 36.75 -5.13 0.62
C VAL A 621 36.59 -6.14 1.77
N ASN A 622 35.47 -6.04 2.45
CA ASN A 622 35.22 -6.81 3.67
C ASN A 622 34.37 -8.05 3.43
N ASP A 623 33.36 -7.96 2.56
CA ASP A 623 32.56 -9.12 2.15
C ASP A 623 32.18 -9.02 0.66
N VAL A 624 32.21 -10.19 0.00
CA VAL A 624 31.80 -10.39 -1.39
C VAL A 624 30.98 -11.66 -1.46
N LYS A 625 29.69 -11.54 -1.78
CA LYS A 625 28.80 -12.69 -1.94
C LYS A 625 28.13 -12.62 -3.30
N LEU A 626 28.22 -13.67 -4.09
CA LEU A 626 27.54 -13.87 -5.36
C LEU A 626 26.31 -14.76 -5.14
N ARG A 627 25.23 -14.45 -5.79
CA ARG A 627 23.97 -15.18 -5.69
C ARG A 627 23.38 -15.48 -7.07
N VAL A 628 22.82 -16.68 -7.25
CA VAL A 628 22.03 -17.06 -8.41
C VAL A 628 20.87 -17.90 -7.96
N GLY A 629 19.69 -17.65 -8.53
CA GLY A 629 18.47 -18.36 -8.20
C GLY A 629 17.56 -18.54 -9.41
N TYR A 630 16.86 -19.66 -9.40
CA TYR A 630 15.76 -19.96 -10.30
C TYR A 630 14.60 -20.55 -9.52
N GLY A 631 13.38 -20.20 -9.87
CA GLY A 631 12.22 -20.78 -9.25
C GLY A 631 10.96 -20.60 -10.05
N MET A 632 10.01 -21.49 -9.75
CA MET A 632 8.65 -21.46 -10.30
C MET A 632 7.64 -21.27 -9.18
N THR A 633 6.61 -20.48 -9.45
CA THR A 633 5.44 -20.32 -8.58
C THR A 633 4.18 -20.36 -9.41
N GLY A 634 3.09 -20.85 -8.83
CA GLY A 634 1.77 -20.81 -9.46
C GLY A 634 1.01 -19.55 -9.10
N ASN A 635 0.02 -19.17 -9.90
CA ASN A 635 -0.95 -18.13 -9.56
C ASN A 635 -2.37 -18.61 -9.88
N GLN A 636 -3.29 -18.36 -8.96
CA GLN A 636 -4.73 -18.61 -9.12
C GLN A 636 -5.58 -17.34 -8.93
N GLY A 637 -4.93 -16.19 -8.76
CA GLY A 637 -5.61 -14.94 -8.39
C GLY A 637 -6.57 -14.38 -9.43
N GLY A 638 -6.45 -14.83 -10.69
CA GLY A 638 -7.35 -14.42 -11.79
C GLY A 638 -8.50 -15.38 -12.06
N ILE A 639 -8.69 -16.42 -11.23
CA ILE A 639 -9.67 -17.46 -11.46
C ILE A 639 -10.80 -17.33 -10.45
N ASP A 640 -12.02 -17.27 -10.94
CA ASP A 640 -13.23 -17.38 -10.13
C ASP A 640 -13.29 -18.74 -9.41
N ASN A 641 -13.85 -18.73 -8.19
CA ASN A 641 -14.29 -19.99 -7.59
C ASN A 641 -15.27 -20.66 -8.57
N TYR A 642 -15.13 -21.95 -8.79
CA TYR A 642 -16.00 -22.72 -9.71
C TYR A 642 -15.92 -22.32 -11.20
N ALA A 643 -14.81 -21.74 -11.70
CA ALA A 643 -14.66 -21.36 -13.11
C ALA A 643 -14.82 -22.54 -14.10
N TYR A 644 -14.62 -23.76 -13.63
CA TYR A 644 -14.75 -24.99 -14.42
C TYR A 644 -16.17 -25.55 -14.47
N PHE A 645 -17.15 -24.98 -13.74
CA PHE A 645 -18.56 -25.33 -13.77
C PHE A 645 -19.39 -24.31 -14.55
N THR A 646 -20.50 -24.79 -15.13
CA THR A 646 -21.55 -23.92 -15.65
C THR A 646 -22.27 -23.22 -14.50
N LYS A 647 -22.19 -21.90 -14.44
CA LYS A 647 -22.97 -21.11 -13.48
C LYS A 647 -24.34 -20.82 -14.06
N LEU A 648 -25.38 -21.11 -13.29
CA LEU A 648 -26.76 -20.77 -13.65
C LEU A 648 -27.19 -19.46 -13.01
N ARG A 649 -28.02 -18.73 -13.71
CA ARG A 649 -28.66 -17.50 -13.22
C ARG A 649 -30.16 -17.63 -13.33
N THR A 650 -30.88 -17.08 -12.37
CA THR A 650 -32.32 -16.86 -12.46
C THR A 650 -32.62 -15.68 -13.33
N GLY A 651 -33.63 -15.79 -14.18
CA GLY A 651 -34.18 -14.73 -15.00
C GLY A 651 -35.67 -14.84 -15.12
N GLN A 652 -36.24 -13.96 -15.89
CA GLN A 652 -37.67 -14.01 -16.24
C GLN A 652 -37.80 -14.10 -17.74
N TYR A 653 -38.74 -14.90 -18.20
CA TYR A 653 -39.07 -15.07 -19.60
C TYR A 653 -40.58 -15.03 -19.78
N VAL A 654 -41.03 -14.44 -20.86
CA VAL A 654 -42.45 -14.41 -21.18
C VAL A 654 -42.79 -15.68 -21.93
N PHE A 655 -43.58 -16.55 -21.30
CA PHE A 655 -44.08 -17.78 -21.90
C PHE A 655 -45.61 -17.75 -21.87
N ASN A 656 -46.25 -17.90 -23.04
CA ASN A 656 -47.68 -17.82 -23.19
C ASN A 656 -48.30 -16.59 -22.51
N ASN A 657 -47.74 -15.40 -22.78
CA ASN A 657 -48.10 -14.10 -22.19
C ASN A 657 -48.00 -14.03 -20.66
N ASN A 658 -47.35 -14.99 -20.01
CA ASN A 658 -47.09 -14.98 -18.57
C ASN A 658 -45.58 -14.83 -18.31
N LEU A 659 -45.23 -14.05 -17.29
CA LEU A 659 -43.88 -13.91 -16.84
C LEU A 659 -43.52 -15.09 -15.94
N VAL A 660 -42.63 -15.96 -16.41
CA VAL A 660 -42.17 -17.16 -15.68
C VAL A 660 -40.71 -17.05 -15.28
N SER A 661 -40.37 -17.51 -14.08
CA SER A 661 -38.98 -17.59 -13.63
C SER A 661 -38.24 -18.68 -14.38
N THR A 662 -37.06 -18.41 -14.85
CA THR A 662 -36.20 -19.31 -15.62
C THR A 662 -34.84 -19.48 -14.98
N LEU A 663 -34.17 -20.56 -15.25
CA LEU A 663 -32.74 -20.79 -15.00
C LEU A 663 -32.05 -20.94 -16.35
N TYR A 664 -30.98 -20.17 -16.53
CA TYR A 664 -30.20 -20.24 -17.76
C TYR A 664 -28.68 -20.20 -17.47
N PRO A 665 -27.86 -20.84 -18.34
CA PRO A 665 -26.41 -20.72 -18.24
C PRO A 665 -25.97 -19.27 -18.36
N HIS A 666 -25.21 -18.77 -17.38
CA HIS A 666 -24.80 -17.37 -17.33
C HIS A 666 -23.33 -17.18 -17.71
N VAL A 667 -22.47 -18.13 -17.34
CA VAL A 667 -21.04 -18.12 -17.64
C VAL A 667 -20.68 -19.40 -18.34
N MET A 668 -19.96 -19.28 -19.45
CA MET A 668 -19.43 -20.44 -20.16
C MET A 668 -18.35 -21.13 -19.31
N PRO A 669 -18.44 -22.42 -18.99
CA PRO A 669 -17.45 -23.09 -18.18
C PRO A 669 -16.15 -23.33 -18.97
N ASN A 670 -15.02 -23.31 -18.25
CA ASN A 670 -13.75 -23.78 -18.80
C ASN A 670 -13.17 -24.91 -17.94
N PRO A 671 -13.45 -26.19 -18.23
CA PRO A 671 -12.90 -27.31 -17.47
C PRO A 671 -11.37 -27.45 -17.62
N ASN A 672 -10.79 -26.85 -18.64
CA ASN A 672 -9.35 -26.95 -18.95
C ASN A 672 -8.52 -25.85 -18.31
N VAL A 673 -9.15 -24.95 -17.55
CA VAL A 673 -8.42 -23.90 -16.84
C VAL A 673 -7.37 -24.49 -15.91
N LYS A 674 -6.14 -23.97 -15.99
CA LYS A 674 -4.98 -24.40 -15.20
C LYS A 674 -4.26 -23.21 -14.55
N TRP A 675 -3.29 -23.52 -13.73
CA TRP A 675 -2.45 -22.55 -13.05
C TRP A 675 -1.75 -21.61 -14.04
N GLU A 676 -1.77 -20.30 -13.78
CA GLU A 676 -0.74 -19.41 -14.33
C GLU A 676 0.60 -19.79 -13.70
N THR A 677 1.66 -19.84 -14.47
CA THR A 677 3.01 -20.19 -13.99
C THR A 677 3.93 -19.00 -14.12
N VAL A 678 4.55 -18.63 -13.02
CA VAL A 678 5.58 -17.58 -12.98
C VAL A 678 6.94 -18.22 -12.79
N GLU A 679 7.81 -18.05 -13.76
CA GLU A 679 9.22 -18.48 -13.75
C GLU A 679 10.11 -17.26 -13.56
N GLN A 680 11.08 -17.36 -12.67
CA GLN A 680 12.00 -16.26 -12.42
C GLN A 680 13.42 -16.76 -12.30
N PHE A 681 14.33 -16.10 -13.03
CA PHE A 681 15.77 -16.18 -12.88
C PHE A 681 16.29 -14.91 -12.24
N ASN A 682 17.18 -15.02 -11.26
CA ASN A 682 17.77 -13.91 -10.53
C ASN A 682 19.27 -14.12 -10.35
N GLY A 683 20.07 -13.09 -10.61
CA GLY A 683 21.49 -13.04 -10.27
C GLY A 683 21.77 -11.81 -9.41
N GLY A 684 22.60 -11.95 -8.38
CA GLY A 684 22.89 -10.85 -7.46
C GLY A 684 24.31 -10.85 -6.91
N ILE A 685 24.73 -9.67 -6.46
CA ILE A 685 26.03 -9.43 -5.81
C ILE A 685 25.78 -8.60 -4.56
N ASP A 686 26.28 -9.05 -3.42
CA ASP A 686 26.34 -8.29 -2.18
C ASP A 686 27.81 -7.97 -1.87
N LEU A 687 28.09 -6.68 -1.64
CA LEU A 687 29.43 -6.16 -1.34
C LEU A 687 29.39 -5.37 -0.04
N ALA A 688 30.32 -5.64 0.85
CA ALA A 688 30.61 -4.78 2.00
C ALA A 688 32.03 -4.23 1.88
N LEU A 689 32.14 -2.90 1.86
CA LEU A 689 33.37 -2.17 1.57
C LEU A 689 33.71 -1.20 2.70
N LEU A 690 35.00 -0.79 2.76
CA LEU A 690 35.50 0.28 3.64
C LEU A 690 35.18 0.04 5.12
N LYS A 691 35.52 -1.14 5.63
CA LYS A 691 35.18 -1.59 6.99
C LYS A 691 33.66 -1.61 7.24
N ASN A 692 32.90 -2.15 6.28
CA ASN A 692 31.43 -2.23 6.28
C ASN A 692 30.72 -0.85 6.30
N ARG A 693 31.43 0.24 5.96
CA ARG A 693 30.81 1.57 5.88
C ARG A 693 30.01 1.78 4.60
N LEU A 694 30.28 1.01 3.56
CA LEU A 694 29.57 1.03 2.30
C LEU A 694 29.11 -0.39 1.96
N ASN A 695 27.79 -0.57 1.95
CA ASN A 695 27.15 -1.82 1.58
C ASN A 695 26.38 -1.62 0.27
N LEU A 696 26.62 -2.52 -0.69
CA LEU A 696 26.02 -2.50 -2.02
C LEU A 696 25.33 -3.83 -2.23
N THR A 697 24.09 -3.80 -2.71
CA THR A 697 23.38 -4.98 -3.19
C THR A 697 22.88 -4.67 -4.60
N PHE A 698 23.31 -5.48 -5.57
CA PHE A 698 22.87 -5.42 -6.95
C PHE A 698 22.18 -6.72 -7.33
N ASP A 699 21.00 -6.63 -7.93
CA ASP A 699 20.23 -7.76 -8.45
C ASP A 699 19.82 -7.49 -9.89
N ALA A 700 19.87 -8.53 -10.74
CA ALA A 700 19.32 -8.55 -12.08
C ALA A 700 18.38 -9.73 -12.22
N TYR A 701 17.24 -9.54 -12.89
CA TYR A 701 16.21 -10.56 -12.97
C TYR A 701 15.47 -10.58 -14.31
N ILE A 702 14.95 -11.77 -14.64
CA ILE A 702 13.97 -11.99 -15.69
C ILE A 702 12.83 -12.79 -15.06
N LYS A 703 11.60 -12.30 -15.17
CA LYS A 703 10.38 -12.88 -14.63
C LYS A 703 9.39 -13.07 -15.78
N ASN A 704 9.06 -14.31 -16.08
CA ASN A 704 8.12 -14.71 -17.12
C ASN A 704 6.86 -15.28 -16.50
N THR A 705 5.71 -14.76 -16.87
CA THR A 705 4.43 -15.38 -16.57
C THR A 705 3.92 -16.06 -17.83
N SER A 706 3.74 -17.37 -17.76
CA SER A 706 3.18 -18.20 -18.84
C SER A 706 1.80 -18.71 -18.44
N ASP A 707 1.02 -19.14 -19.44
CA ASP A 707 -0.35 -19.58 -19.22
C ASP A 707 -1.23 -18.52 -18.49
N MET A 708 -0.92 -17.23 -18.72
CA MET A 708 -1.68 -16.13 -18.14
C MET A 708 -3.14 -16.20 -18.59
N LEU A 709 -4.04 -16.01 -17.62
CA LEU A 709 -5.48 -16.04 -17.87
C LEU A 709 -5.93 -14.77 -18.56
N VAL A 710 -6.54 -14.92 -19.71
CA VAL A 710 -7.14 -13.85 -20.50
C VAL A 710 -8.60 -14.17 -20.80
N PRO A 711 -9.48 -13.15 -20.88
CA PRO A 711 -10.85 -13.33 -21.32
C PRO A 711 -10.87 -13.84 -22.76
N MET A 712 -11.67 -14.87 -23.04
CA MET A 712 -11.86 -15.39 -24.39
C MET A 712 -13.02 -14.62 -25.08
N ALA A 713 -12.77 -13.99 -26.21
CA ALA A 713 -13.85 -13.42 -27.02
C ALA A 713 -14.78 -14.55 -27.50
N VAL A 714 -16.06 -14.40 -27.22
CA VAL A 714 -17.12 -15.32 -27.71
C VAL A 714 -18.08 -14.58 -28.62
N SER A 715 -18.60 -15.26 -29.62
CA SER A 715 -19.62 -14.68 -30.52
C SER A 715 -20.89 -14.33 -29.73
N VAL A 716 -21.47 -13.16 -29.97
CA VAL A 716 -22.75 -12.73 -29.40
C VAL A 716 -23.85 -13.76 -29.66
N SER A 717 -23.80 -14.47 -30.82
CA SER A 717 -24.72 -15.53 -31.18
C SER A 717 -24.64 -16.76 -30.26
N SER A 718 -23.61 -16.89 -29.44
CA SER A 718 -23.49 -17.96 -28.43
C SER A 718 -24.47 -17.81 -27.27
N GLY A 719 -25.11 -16.66 -27.10
CA GLY A 719 -25.97 -16.33 -25.97
C GLY A 719 -25.23 -15.89 -24.71
N TYR A 720 -23.88 -15.81 -24.74
CA TYR A 720 -23.06 -15.28 -23.68
C TYR A 720 -22.68 -13.82 -24.01
N SER A 721 -22.68 -12.96 -23.01
CA SER A 721 -22.28 -11.55 -23.17
C SER A 721 -20.80 -11.37 -22.94
N ASP A 722 -20.26 -10.21 -23.39
CA ASP A 722 -18.85 -9.84 -23.22
C ASP A 722 -18.36 -9.83 -21.76
N ILE A 723 -19.28 -9.72 -20.80
CA ILE A 723 -18.98 -9.67 -19.36
C ILE A 723 -18.90 -11.08 -18.74
N ASN A 724 -19.38 -12.11 -19.43
CA ASN A 724 -19.52 -13.48 -18.91
C ASN A 724 -18.71 -14.50 -19.72
N VAL A 725 -17.62 -14.03 -20.31
CA VAL A 725 -16.72 -14.87 -21.10
C VAL A 725 -15.82 -15.70 -20.20
N PRO A 726 -15.48 -16.93 -20.59
CA PRO A 726 -14.55 -17.76 -19.84
C PRO A 726 -13.13 -17.19 -19.94
N SER A 727 -12.37 -17.38 -18.89
CA SER A 727 -10.92 -17.14 -18.93
C SER A 727 -10.21 -18.37 -19.49
N ILE A 728 -9.22 -18.14 -20.35
CA ILE A 728 -8.35 -19.17 -20.94
C ILE A 728 -6.88 -18.89 -20.66
N ASN A 729 -6.08 -19.93 -20.60
CA ASN A 729 -4.64 -19.84 -20.40
C ASN A 729 -3.93 -19.59 -21.74
N ALA A 730 -3.86 -18.35 -22.19
CA ALA A 730 -3.39 -18.00 -23.52
C ALA A 730 -2.39 -16.84 -23.58
N GLY A 731 -2.09 -16.20 -22.45
CA GLY A 731 -1.20 -15.05 -22.39
C GLY A 731 0.20 -15.37 -21.86
N LYS A 732 1.18 -14.53 -22.23
CA LYS A 732 2.53 -14.51 -21.67
C LYS A 732 3.01 -13.07 -21.47
N VAL A 733 3.53 -12.78 -20.27
CA VAL A 733 4.10 -11.48 -19.91
C VAL A 733 5.53 -11.66 -19.39
N GLU A 734 6.42 -10.79 -19.83
CA GLU A 734 7.81 -10.71 -19.38
C GLU A 734 8.03 -9.41 -18.61
N ASN A 735 8.71 -9.51 -17.45
CA ASN A 735 9.33 -8.39 -16.74
C ASN A 735 10.83 -8.67 -16.62
N LYS A 736 11.65 -7.69 -16.92
CA LYS A 736 13.09 -7.76 -16.71
C LYS A 736 13.61 -6.44 -16.19
N GLY A 737 14.58 -6.55 -15.28
CA GLY A 737 15.07 -5.35 -14.62
C GLY A 737 16.31 -5.56 -13.80
N VAL A 738 16.77 -4.44 -13.26
CA VAL A 738 17.90 -4.37 -12.34
C VAL A 738 17.55 -3.55 -11.12
N GLU A 739 18.13 -3.90 -10.00
CA GLU A 739 17.92 -3.25 -8.70
C GLU A 739 19.28 -2.96 -8.06
N LEU A 740 19.45 -1.77 -7.52
CA LEU A 740 20.63 -1.36 -6.77
C LEU A 740 20.19 -0.77 -5.44
N THR A 741 20.74 -1.30 -4.36
CA THR A 741 20.62 -0.73 -3.01
C THR A 741 22.01 -0.37 -2.52
N VAL A 742 22.17 0.85 -2.04
CA VAL A 742 23.41 1.38 -1.46
C VAL A 742 23.12 1.90 -0.07
N SER A 743 23.80 1.37 0.93
CA SER A 743 23.76 1.88 2.30
C SER A 743 25.14 2.33 2.72
N SER A 744 25.29 3.57 3.16
CA SER A 744 26.59 4.15 3.51
C SER A 744 26.57 4.86 4.85
N VAL A 745 27.63 4.69 5.62
CA VAL A 745 27.98 5.45 6.82
C VAL A 745 29.00 6.52 6.41
N ASN A 746 28.50 7.70 6.04
CA ASN A 746 29.35 8.77 5.50
C ASN A 746 30.25 9.38 6.59
N VAL A 747 29.67 9.68 7.73
CA VAL A 747 30.40 10.20 8.90
C VAL A 747 29.95 9.43 10.15
N ASN A 748 30.91 8.95 10.92
CA ASN A 748 30.66 8.36 12.23
C ASN A 748 31.64 8.95 13.25
N LYS A 749 31.22 10.04 13.90
CA LYS A 749 31.96 10.73 14.96
C LYS A 749 31.14 10.71 16.26
N LYS A 750 31.78 10.87 17.41
CA LYS A 750 31.13 10.80 18.74
C LYS A 750 29.85 11.64 18.86
N ASN A 751 29.82 12.83 18.26
CA ASN A 751 28.67 13.76 18.36
C ASN A 751 27.94 13.96 17.05
N PHE A 752 28.40 13.38 15.93
CA PHE A 752 27.79 13.54 14.63
C PHE A 752 27.87 12.27 13.79
N GLN A 753 26.72 11.81 13.36
CA GLN A 753 26.58 10.67 12.45
C GLN A 753 25.79 11.11 11.23
N TRP A 754 26.22 10.63 10.05
CA TRP A 754 25.51 10.81 8.81
C TRP A 754 25.49 9.50 8.02
N ASN A 755 24.28 8.98 7.78
CA ASN A 755 24.05 7.79 7.01
C ASN A 755 23.18 8.10 5.80
N THR A 756 23.44 7.42 4.69
CA THR A 756 22.65 7.57 3.45
C THR A 756 22.27 6.19 2.93
N ASP A 757 20.97 6.01 2.60
CA ASP A 757 20.45 4.85 1.90
C ASP A 757 19.88 5.30 0.55
N VAL A 758 20.30 4.63 -0.53
CA VAL A 758 19.84 4.88 -1.91
C VAL A 758 19.29 3.59 -2.49
N ASN A 759 18.11 3.66 -3.09
CA ASN A 759 17.52 2.58 -3.87
C ASN A 759 17.24 3.07 -5.28
N VAL A 760 17.65 2.29 -6.26
CA VAL A 760 17.35 2.53 -7.68
C VAL A 760 16.87 1.21 -8.28
N SER A 761 15.81 1.23 -9.06
CA SER A 761 15.38 0.08 -9.83
C SER A 761 14.91 0.48 -11.22
N PHE A 762 15.21 -0.37 -12.16
CA PHE A 762 14.73 -0.32 -13.54
C PHE A 762 13.93 -1.58 -13.81
N ASN A 763 12.75 -1.43 -14.41
CA ASN A 763 11.92 -2.56 -14.84
C ASN A 763 11.27 -2.25 -16.17
N ARG A 764 11.31 -3.21 -17.09
CA ARG A 764 10.59 -3.15 -18.35
C ARG A 764 9.60 -4.30 -18.44
N ASN A 765 8.33 -3.98 -18.67
CA ASN A 765 7.24 -4.90 -18.86
C ASN A 765 6.92 -5.07 -20.34
N LYS A 766 6.57 -6.29 -20.76
CA LYS A 766 6.19 -6.59 -22.14
C LYS A 766 5.22 -7.77 -22.19
N ILE A 767 4.13 -7.63 -22.94
CA ILE A 767 3.30 -8.75 -23.35
C ILE A 767 4.05 -9.49 -24.47
N VAL A 768 4.35 -10.76 -24.23
CA VAL A 768 5.10 -11.59 -25.21
C VAL A 768 4.14 -12.35 -26.12
N LYS A 769 2.98 -12.77 -25.55
CA LYS A 769 1.96 -13.52 -26.29
C LYS A 769 0.57 -13.20 -25.77
N MET A 770 -0.39 -13.08 -26.65
CA MET A 770 -1.83 -13.02 -26.39
C MET A 770 -2.56 -14.09 -27.18
N ASN A 771 -3.84 -14.32 -26.86
CA ASN A 771 -4.68 -15.27 -27.56
C ASN A 771 -4.73 -14.99 -29.06
N ASP A 772 -4.05 -15.83 -29.85
CA ASP A 772 -3.96 -15.76 -31.32
C ASP A 772 -3.54 -14.39 -31.88
N GLY A 773 -2.79 -13.59 -31.09
CA GLY A 773 -2.36 -12.25 -31.48
C GLY A 773 -3.45 -11.19 -31.48
N VAL A 774 -4.68 -11.52 -31.06
CA VAL A 774 -5.79 -10.57 -31.03
C VAL A 774 -5.63 -9.58 -29.87
N PRO A 775 -5.52 -8.26 -30.15
CA PRO A 775 -5.45 -7.24 -29.10
C PRO A 775 -6.74 -7.16 -28.30
N LEU A 776 -6.61 -6.92 -27.00
CA LEU A 776 -7.74 -6.72 -26.09
C LEU A 776 -7.76 -5.28 -25.60
N PHE A 777 -8.86 -4.58 -25.85
CA PHE A 777 -9.05 -3.23 -25.32
C PHE A 777 -9.48 -3.30 -23.88
N THR A 778 -8.84 -2.46 -23.06
CA THR A 778 -9.10 -2.34 -21.63
C THR A 778 -9.26 -0.87 -21.25
N GLY A 779 -9.51 -0.60 -19.97
CA GLY A 779 -9.66 0.75 -19.44
C GLY A 779 -11.07 1.31 -19.66
N PHE A 780 -11.75 1.49 -18.54
CA PHE A 780 -13.03 2.20 -18.44
C PHE A 780 -12.82 3.37 -17.50
N GLU A 781 -12.77 4.56 -18.06
CA GLU A 781 -12.92 5.78 -17.27
C GLU A 781 -14.09 6.56 -17.85
N ALA A 782 -15.12 6.81 -17.07
CA ALA A 782 -16.31 7.61 -17.35
C ALA A 782 -16.45 8.09 -18.82
N PHE A 783 -17.04 7.29 -19.67
CA PHE A 783 -17.22 7.49 -21.12
C PHE A 783 -15.98 7.24 -22.03
N LEU A 784 -14.84 6.89 -21.45
CA LEU A 784 -13.59 6.59 -22.15
C LEU A 784 -13.46 5.08 -22.36
N THR A 785 -14.17 4.53 -23.30
CA THR A 785 -14.03 3.13 -23.70
C THR A 785 -12.81 2.95 -24.61
N LYS A 786 -12.06 1.86 -24.45
CA LYS A 786 -10.96 1.51 -25.35
C LYS A 786 -9.76 2.47 -25.29
N LEU A 787 -9.51 3.07 -24.13
CA LEU A 787 -8.36 3.95 -23.90
C LEU A 787 -7.04 3.17 -23.85
N GLN A 788 -7.04 1.95 -23.33
CA GLN A 788 -5.87 1.11 -23.15
C GLN A 788 -5.98 -0.15 -23.98
N ILE A 789 -4.82 -0.73 -24.31
CA ILE A 789 -4.73 -1.93 -25.13
C ILE A 789 -3.74 -2.93 -24.53
N LEU A 790 -4.11 -4.19 -24.59
CA LEU A 790 -3.22 -5.33 -24.35
C LEU A 790 -2.84 -5.90 -25.71
N SER A 791 -1.59 -5.85 -26.08
CA SER A 791 -1.11 -6.28 -27.38
C SER A 791 0.31 -6.81 -27.29
N GLU A 792 0.64 -7.78 -28.11
CA GLU A 792 1.98 -8.35 -28.20
C GLU A 792 3.01 -7.28 -28.54
N GLY A 793 4.15 -7.35 -27.90
CA GLY A 793 5.25 -6.42 -28.13
C GLY A 793 5.25 -5.16 -27.25
N HIS A 794 4.13 -4.87 -26.57
CA HIS A 794 3.92 -3.64 -25.79
C HIS A 794 3.75 -3.92 -24.30
N PRO A 795 3.96 -2.91 -23.43
CA PRO A 795 3.61 -2.99 -22.01
C PRO A 795 2.12 -3.26 -21.78
N VAL A 796 1.80 -3.91 -20.67
CA VAL A 796 0.41 -4.10 -20.23
C VAL A 796 -0.28 -2.75 -20.11
N ASN A 797 -1.54 -2.64 -20.59
CA ASN A 797 -2.36 -1.42 -20.50
C ASN A 797 -1.74 -0.17 -21.15
N SER A 798 -0.98 -0.34 -22.23
CA SER A 798 -0.48 0.79 -23.02
C SER A 798 -1.62 1.69 -23.48
N PHE A 799 -1.43 3.02 -23.46
CA PHE A 799 -2.42 3.95 -24.01
C PHE A 799 -2.48 3.84 -25.54
N TYR A 800 -3.70 3.90 -26.06
CA TYR A 800 -3.96 3.71 -27.48
C TYR A 800 -4.92 4.77 -28.00
N GLY A 801 -4.53 5.49 -29.06
CA GLY A 801 -5.30 6.61 -29.56
C GLY A 801 -4.63 7.30 -30.73
N TYR A 802 -5.11 8.50 -31.04
CA TYR A 802 -4.63 9.33 -32.13
C TYR A 802 -3.39 10.13 -31.74
N VAL A 803 -2.60 10.52 -32.74
CA VAL A 803 -1.45 11.42 -32.53
C VAL A 803 -1.89 12.83 -32.94
N MET A 804 -1.88 13.77 -32.00
CA MET A 804 -2.11 15.19 -32.27
C MET A 804 -0.89 15.79 -32.99
N ASN A 805 -1.14 16.49 -34.09
CA ASN A 805 -0.13 17.19 -34.92
C ASN A 805 -0.37 18.73 -34.89
N GLY A 806 -0.70 19.31 -33.74
CA GLY A 806 -1.01 20.71 -33.58
C GLY A 806 -2.46 21.06 -33.90
N LEU A 807 -2.72 22.31 -34.27
CA LEU A 807 -4.03 22.84 -34.60
C LEU A 807 -4.01 23.36 -36.04
N PHE A 808 -5.15 23.28 -36.71
CA PHE A 808 -5.35 23.98 -37.99
C PHE A 808 -5.32 25.49 -37.76
N GLN A 809 -4.41 26.19 -38.47
CA GLN A 809 -4.26 27.63 -38.30
C GLN A 809 -5.22 28.44 -39.18
N ASN A 810 -5.48 27.95 -40.38
CA ASN A 810 -6.35 28.64 -41.36
C ASN A 810 -7.10 27.59 -42.23
N GLN A 811 -8.01 28.08 -43.06
CA GLN A 811 -8.85 27.23 -43.90
C GLN A 811 -8.08 26.48 -44.97
N THR A 812 -7.02 27.06 -45.49
CA THR A 812 -6.15 26.40 -46.46
C THR A 812 -5.47 25.14 -45.90
N GLU A 813 -5.11 25.18 -44.62
CA GLU A 813 -4.59 23.95 -43.94
C GLU A 813 -5.68 22.89 -43.82
N VAL A 814 -6.94 23.27 -43.53
CA VAL A 814 -8.07 22.34 -43.43
C VAL A 814 -8.32 21.68 -44.80
N ASP A 815 -8.41 22.49 -45.85
CA ASP A 815 -8.77 22.03 -47.20
C ASP A 815 -7.70 21.11 -47.85
N ASN A 816 -6.43 21.22 -47.43
CA ASN A 816 -5.29 20.44 -47.94
C ASN A 816 -4.89 19.28 -47.03
N TYR A 817 -5.62 18.99 -45.98
CA TYR A 817 -5.31 17.93 -45.03
C TYR A 817 -6.26 16.74 -45.17
N ALA A 818 -5.89 15.59 -44.58
CA ALA A 818 -6.74 14.43 -44.46
C ALA A 818 -8.08 14.78 -43.77
N THR A 819 -9.19 14.29 -44.32
CA THR A 819 -10.54 14.56 -43.78
C THR A 819 -10.74 13.97 -42.43
N GLN A 820 -11.03 14.81 -41.41
CA GLN A 820 -11.26 14.32 -40.04
C GLN A 820 -12.75 14.15 -39.72
N VAL A 821 -13.53 15.20 -39.92
CA VAL A 821 -14.99 15.19 -39.84
C VAL A 821 -15.52 16.04 -40.94
N GLU A 822 -16.30 15.45 -41.84
CA GLU A 822 -16.91 16.14 -42.96
C GLU A 822 -17.80 17.28 -42.44
N ASN A 823 -17.59 18.50 -42.92
CA ASN A 823 -18.26 19.72 -42.49
C ASN A 823 -18.14 20.08 -40.99
N GLY A 824 -17.30 19.38 -40.23
CA GLY A 824 -17.11 19.64 -38.79
C GLY A 824 -15.74 20.26 -38.45
N THR A 825 -14.75 20.03 -39.29
CA THR A 825 -13.36 20.52 -39.09
C THR A 825 -13.22 21.95 -39.59
N ALA A 826 -12.60 22.82 -38.78
CA ALA A 826 -12.36 24.23 -39.13
C ALA A 826 -11.06 24.74 -38.49
N PRO A 827 -10.59 25.96 -38.85
CA PRO A 827 -9.44 26.58 -38.17
C PRO A 827 -9.60 26.63 -36.64
N GLY A 828 -8.54 26.35 -35.91
CA GLY A 828 -8.52 26.24 -34.48
C GLY A 828 -8.82 24.84 -33.89
N ASP A 829 -9.22 23.91 -34.75
CA ASP A 829 -9.46 22.52 -34.34
C ASP A 829 -8.17 21.70 -34.28
N VAL A 830 -8.20 20.60 -33.49
CA VAL A 830 -7.08 19.66 -33.38
C VAL A 830 -6.85 18.97 -34.74
N LYS A 831 -5.61 18.97 -35.18
CA LYS A 831 -5.13 18.26 -36.35
C LYS A 831 -4.58 16.90 -35.93
N PHE A 832 -5.23 15.80 -36.31
CA PHE A 832 -4.77 14.44 -36.04
C PHE A 832 -3.92 13.91 -37.20
N ARG A 833 -2.93 13.10 -36.90
CA ARG A 833 -2.02 12.55 -37.90
C ARG A 833 -2.69 11.39 -38.64
N ASP A 834 -2.69 11.48 -39.96
CA ASP A 834 -2.98 10.36 -40.87
C ASP A 834 -1.76 9.42 -40.89
N LEU A 835 -1.91 8.24 -40.28
CA LEU A 835 -0.80 7.30 -40.10
C LEU A 835 -0.64 6.33 -41.27
N ASN A 836 -1.74 5.98 -41.94
CA ASN A 836 -1.75 5.07 -43.07
C ASN A 836 -1.70 5.84 -44.42
N ASN A 837 -1.83 7.18 -44.42
CA ASN A 837 -1.83 8.08 -45.56
C ASN A 837 -2.96 7.78 -46.59
N ASP A 838 -4.17 7.40 -46.08
CA ASP A 838 -5.33 7.15 -46.90
C ASP A 838 -6.18 8.42 -47.18
N GLY A 839 -5.83 9.54 -46.56
CA GLY A 839 -6.53 10.84 -46.66
C GLY A 839 -7.74 10.97 -45.77
N VAL A 840 -8.00 10.06 -44.84
CA VAL A 840 -9.11 10.08 -43.90
C VAL A 840 -8.67 9.74 -42.47
N ILE A 841 -8.98 10.54 -41.49
CA ILE A 841 -8.70 10.26 -40.09
C ILE A 841 -9.79 9.38 -39.46
N ASN A 842 -9.48 8.12 -39.26
CA ASN A 842 -10.40 7.10 -38.77
C ASN A 842 -9.76 6.18 -37.71
N ALA A 843 -10.40 5.04 -37.39
CA ALA A 843 -9.91 4.11 -36.36
C ALA A 843 -8.54 3.46 -36.70
N GLU A 844 -8.14 3.46 -37.96
CA GLU A 844 -6.89 2.87 -38.45
C GLU A 844 -5.67 3.79 -38.16
N ASP A 845 -5.92 5.09 -37.90
CA ASP A 845 -4.90 6.06 -37.49
C ASP A 845 -4.57 6.05 -36.00
N ARG A 846 -5.11 5.11 -35.26
CA ARG A 846 -4.77 4.97 -33.85
C ARG A 846 -3.51 4.14 -33.66
N THR A 847 -2.70 4.53 -32.70
CA THR A 847 -1.43 3.86 -32.37
C THR A 847 -1.19 3.88 -30.84
N TYR A 848 -0.08 3.31 -30.43
CA TYR A 848 0.39 3.38 -29.03
C TYR A 848 0.87 4.80 -28.73
N ILE A 849 0.30 5.41 -27.71
CA ILE A 849 0.53 6.81 -27.37
C ILE A 849 1.12 7.02 -25.98
N GLY A 850 1.35 5.96 -25.21
CA GLY A 850 2.01 6.08 -23.91
C GLY A 850 2.05 4.78 -23.12
N ASN A 851 2.90 4.77 -22.08
CA ASN A 851 3.13 3.68 -21.15
C ASN A 851 2.78 4.13 -19.72
N PRO A 852 1.79 3.50 -19.03
CA PRO A 852 1.39 3.93 -17.69
C PRO A 852 2.38 3.55 -16.57
N PHE A 853 3.37 2.67 -16.83
CA PHE A 853 4.24 2.15 -15.79
C PHE A 853 5.63 2.80 -15.83
N PRO A 854 6.15 3.26 -14.68
CA PRO A 854 7.48 3.81 -14.62
C PRO A 854 8.52 2.72 -14.93
N GLU A 855 9.48 3.05 -15.80
CA GLU A 855 10.65 2.22 -16.02
C GLU A 855 11.66 2.38 -14.87
N TRP A 856 11.81 3.59 -14.32
CA TRP A 856 12.73 3.90 -13.25
C TRP A 856 11.99 4.27 -11.97
N THR A 857 12.44 3.71 -10.86
CA THR A 857 12.07 4.18 -9.52
C THR A 857 13.35 4.41 -8.72
N PHE A 858 13.40 5.50 -7.96
CA PHE A 858 14.57 5.85 -7.18
C PHE A 858 14.19 6.54 -5.87
N SER A 859 15.03 6.36 -4.89
CA SER A 859 14.88 7.03 -3.60
C SER A 859 16.21 7.25 -2.91
N MET A 860 16.26 8.24 -2.03
CA MET A 860 17.42 8.57 -1.22
C MET A 860 16.96 9.01 0.17
N ASN A 861 17.46 8.35 1.19
CA ASN A 861 17.22 8.68 2.59
C ASN A 861 18.52 9.12 3.26
N ASN A 862 18.55 10.32 3.81
CA ASN A 862 19.67 10.85 4.60
C ASN A 862 19.26 11.00 6.05
N ASN A 863 20.02 10.41 6.94
CA ASN A 863 19.85 10.50 8.39
C ASN A 863 21.06 11.19 9.01
N PHE A 864 20.83 12.33 9.64
CA PHE A 864 21.82 13.11 10.36
C PHE A 864 21.48 13.06 11.85
N ASN A 865 22.44 12.69 12.67
CA ASN A 865 22.32 12.71 14.13
C ASN A 865 23.41 13.62 14.69
N TYR A 866 23.02 14.64 15.42
CA TYR A 866 23.95 15.52 16.13
C TYR A 866 23.57 15.59 17.60
N LYS A 867 24.36 14.92 18.47
CA LYS A 867 24.01 14.72 19.88
C LYS A 867 22.60 14.15 20.03
N ASN A 868 21.68 14.93 20.57
CA ASN A 868 20.30 14.57 20.86
C ASN A 868 19.31 14.97 19.75
N ILE A 869 19.79 15.59 18.66
CA ILE A 869 18.98 16.05 17.52
C ILE A 869 19.16 15.06 16.39
N ASP A 870 18.06 14.63 15.79
CA ASP A 870 18.04 13.84 14.57
C ASP A 870 17.31 14.59 13.45
N LEU A 871 17.88 14.58 12.23
CA LEU A 871 17.26 15.12 11.04
C LEU A 871 17.25 14.04 9.96
N GLN A 872 16.07 13.77 9.41
CA GLN A 872 15.88 12.89 8.28
C GLN A 872 15.38 13.69 7.07
N ILE A 873 15.95 13.39 5.90
CA ILE A 873 15.50 13.91 4.60
C ILE A 873 15.33 12.73 3.67
N PHE A 874 14.11 12.49 3.23
CA PHE A 874 13.76 11.39 2.33
C PHE A 874 13.21 11.90 1.00
N LEU A 875 13.88 11.54 -0.08
CA LEU A 875 13.53 11.84 -1.46
C LEU A 875 13.05 10.58 -2.16
N GLN A 876 12.07 10.73 -3.03
CA GLN A 876 11.54 9.65 -3.87
C GLN A 876 11.13 10.17 -5.22
N GLY A 877 11.33 9.36 -6.27
CA GLY A 877 10.87 9.69 -7.60
C GLY A 877 10.67 8.48 -8.49
N VAL A 878 9.99 8.72 -9.60
CA VAL A 878 9.80 7.79 -10.70
C VAL A 878 10.06 8.49 -12.02
N ALA A 879 10.42 7.75 -13.06
CA ALA A 879 10.58 8.28 -14.40
C ALA A 879 10.28 7.23 -15.47
N GLY A 880 9.90 7.72 -16.66
CA GLY A 880 9.65 6.88 -17.83
C GLY A 880 8.26 6.26 -17.86
N ASN A 881 7.29 6.92 -17.22
CA ASN A 881 5.87 6.61 -17.35
C ASN A 881 5.10 7.82 -17.88
N ASP A 882 3.98 7.52 -18.53
CA ASP A 882 3.02 8.50 -18.98
C ASP A 882 1.76 8.44 -18.14
N ILE A 883 1.09 9.58 -18.00
CA ILE A 883 -0.22 9.71 -17.38
C ILE A 883 -1.20 10.18 -18.43
N TYR A 884 -2.31 9.47 -18.58
CA TYR A 884 -3.43 9.98 -19.34
C TYR A 884 -4.30 10.85 -18.44
N ASN A 885 -4.22 12.18 -18.62
CA ASN A 885 -4.98 13.16 -17.86
C ASN A 885 -6.39 13.30 -18.45
N ALA A 886 -7.29 12.41 -18.04
CA ALA A 886 -8.65 12.38 -18.52
C ALA A 886 -9.47 13.63 -18.11
N ASN A 887 -9.04 14.32 -17.04
CA ASN A 887 -9.68 15.56 -16.60
C ASN A 887 -9.63 16.64 -17.69
N ARG A 888 -8.52 16.71 -18.46
CA ARG A 888 -8.32 17.69 -19.51
C ARG A 888 -9.32 17.58 -20.66
N ILE A 889 -9.89 16.38 -20.88
CA ILE A 889 -10.95 16.19 -21.90
C ILE A 889 -12.12 17.13 -21.63
N TRP A 890 -12.51 17.25 -20.38
CA TRP A 890 -13.62 18.10 -19.94
C TRP A 890 -13.21 19.54 -19.65
N GLN A 891 -12.07 19.72 -19.00
CA GLN A 891 -11.62 21.01 -18.49
C GLN A 891 -10.85 21.85 -19.50
N GLU A 892 -10.44 21.26 -20.62
CA GLU A 892 -9.88 21.92 -21.80
C GLU A 892 -10.68 21.59 -23.07
N GLY A 893 -11.82 20.92 -22.93
CA GLY A 893 -12.67 20.50 -24.05
C GLY A 893 -13.43 21.66 -24.67
N MET A 894 -13.83 22.62 -23.85
CA MET A 894 -14.47 23.88 -24.27
C MET A 894 -15.67 23.66 -25.20
N SER A 895 -16.41 22.56 -25.02
CA SER A 895 -17.49 22.11 -25.91
C SER A 895 -18.81 21.96 -25.21
N VAL A 896 -18.87 22.13 -23.91
CA VAL A 896 -20.07 22.02 -23.08
C VAL A 896 -20.12 23.17 -22.08
N PRO A 897 -21.32 23.56 -21.56
CA PRO A 897 -21.46 24.65 -20.60
C PRO A 897 -21.01 24.23 -19.20
N GLN A 898 -19.74 23.89 -19.04
CA GLN A 898 -19.07 23.51 -17.81
C GLN A 898 -17.84 24.39 -17.61
N ASN A 899 -17.44 24.60 -16.33
CA ASN A 899 -16.25 25.38 -16.03
C ASN A 899 -15.00 24.75 -16.62
N GLN A 900 -14.02 25.56 -16.91
CA GLN A 900 -12.77 25.17 -17.54
C GLN A 900 -11.56 25.55 -16.66
N ILE A 901 -10.44 24.88 -16.87
CA ILE A 901 -9.17 25.25 -16.24
C ILE A 901 -8.68 26.60 -16.82
N ALA A 902 -8.08 27.45 -15.99
CA ALA A 902 -7.62 28.77 -16.41
C ALA A 902 -6.65 28.77 -17.60
N LYS A 903 -5.98 27.65 -17.86
CA LYS A 903 -5.09 27.45 -19.00
C LYS A 903 -5.81 27.63 -20.36
N VAL A 904 -7.14 27.46 -20.43
CA VAL A 904 -7.89 27.66 -21.68
C VAL A 904 -7.90 29.13 -22.14
N LYS A 905 -7.39 30.06 -21.33
CA LYS A 905 -7.13 31.43 -21.77
C LYS A 905 -6.13 31.49 -22.93
N ASP A 906 -5.24 30.50 -23.01
CA ASP A 906 -4.23 30.35 -24.06
C ASP A 906 -4.75 29.56 -25.29
N ARG A 907 -6.09 29.47 -25.44
CA ARG A 907 -6.74 28.78 -26.55
C ARG A 907 -6.54 29.49 -27.87
N TRP A 908 -6.78 28.78 -28.93
CA TRP A 908 -6.79 29.38 -30.28
C TRP A 908 -7.96 30.35 -30.44
N THR A 909 -7.68 31.61 -30.79
CA THR A 909 -8.63 32.68 -31.07
C THR A 909 -8.41 33.30 -32.44
N GLY A 910 -7.45 32.79 -33.21
CA GLY A 910 -7.01 33.22 -34.51
C GLY A 910 -5.68 32.64 -34.89
N GLU A 911 -5.27 32.77 -36.14
CA GLU A 911 -4.04 32.24 -36.66
C GLU A 911 -2.82 32.68 -35.80
N GLY A 912 -1.98 31.71 -35.39
CA GLY A 912 -0.77 31.95 -34.58
C GLY A 912 -0.99 32.13 -33.08
N THR A 913 -2.21 32.19 -32.58
CA THR A 913 -2.47 32.43 -31.15
C THR A 913 -2.26 31.19 -30.27
N SER A 914 -2.46 29.98 -30.80
CA SER A 914 -2.18 28.73 -30.11
C SER A 914 -1.94 27.60 -31.12
N ASN A 915 -1.12 26.60 -30.70
CA ASN A 915 -0.96 25.33 -31.44
C ASN A 915 -1.18 24.11 -30.55
N SER A 916 -1.74 24.30 -29.35
CA SER A 916 -1.91 23.24 -28.34
C SER A 916 -3.31 23.16 -27.74
N ILE A 917 -3.98 24.30 -27.55
CA ILE A 917 -5.32 24.38 -26.99
C ILE A 917 -6.28 24.85 -28.08
N PRO A 918 -7.28 24.05 -28.48
CA PRO A 918 -8.16 24.33 -29.62
C PRO A 918 -9.09 25.53 -29.32
N ARG A 919 -9.82 25.94 -30.32
CA ARG A 919 -10.86 26.94 -30.18
C ARG A 919 -11.99 26.47 -29.26
N ALA A 920 -12.65 27.39 -28.60
CA ALA A 920 -13.88 27.13 -27.85
C ALA A 920 -15.05 26.99 -28.81
N ILE A 921 -15.73 25.85 -28.84
CA ILE A 921 -16.90 25.63 -29.68
C ILE A 921 -17.84 24.60 -29.07
N TYR A 922 -19.14 24.93 -29.02
CA TYR A 922 -20.15 24.04 -28.49
C TYR A 922 -20.28 22.75 -29.32
N GLY A 923 -20.46 21.60 -28.65
CA GLY A 923 -20.74 20.31 -29.27
C GLY A 923 -19.53 19.57 -29.85
N ASP A 924 -18.34 20.17 -29.90
CA ASP A 924 -17.09 19.56 -30.42
C ASP A 924 -17.23 18.93 -31.82
N PRO A 925 -17.61 19.70 -32.85
CA PRO A 925 -17.91 19.14 -34.18
C PRO A 925 -16.73 18.42 -34.83
N ASN A 926 -15.47 18.80 -34.53
CA ASN A 926 -14.26 18.11 -35.00
C ASN A 926 -13.89 16.90 -34.15
N GLN A 927 -14.58 16.64 -33.03
CA GLN A 927 -14.21 15.63 -32.06
C GLN A 927 -12.77 15.82 -31.52
N ASN A 928 -12.42 17.05 -31.11
CA ASN A 928 -11.15 17.43 -30.54
C ASN A 928 -10.83 16.65 -29.23
N ALA A 929 -11.87 16.08 -28.60
CA ALA A 929 -11.82 15.26 -27.42
C ALA A 929 -11.45 13.79 -27.67
N ARG A 930 -11.14 13.37 -28.93
CA ARG A 930 -10.68 12.00 -29.24
C ARG A 930 -9.49 11.62 -28.35
N HIS A 931 -9.43 10.32 -27.97
CA HIS A 931 -8.26 9.77 -27.26
C HIS A 931 -7.00 9.99 -28.06
N SER A 932 -6.11 10.81 -27.54
CA SER A 932 -4.92 11.22 -28.29
C SER A 932 -3.76 11.63 -27.39
N THR A 933 -2.61 11.83 -27.99
CA THR A 933 -1.42 12.35 -27.32
C THR A 933 -1.62 13.71 -26.66
N ARG A 934 -2.69 14.45 -26.99
CA ARG A 934 -3.06 15.70 -26.33
C ARG A 934 -3.24 15.55 -24.84
N PHE A 935 -3.74 14.42 -24.39
CA PHE A 935 -4.07 14.14 -23.00
C PHE A 935 -3.05 13.28 -22.29
N VAL A 936 -2.01 12.85 -23.00
CA VAL A 936 -0.88 12.08 -22.43
C VAL A 936 0.18 13.05 -21.94
N GLU A 937 0.58 12.92 -20.69
CA GLU A 937 1.57 13.78 -20.04
C GLU A 937 2.69 12.94 -19.41
N ASP A 938 3.89 13.51 -19.33
CA ASP A 938 5.02 12.91 -18.62
C ASP A 938 4.68 12.76 -17.13
N GLY A 939 4.58 11.53 -16.66
CA GLY A 939 4.27 11.17 -15.27
C GLY A 939 5.48 11.17 -14.34
N SER A 940 6.66 11.51 -14.84
CA SER A 940 7.89 11.54 -14.04
C SER A 940 7.84 12.61 -12.95
N TYR A 941 8.36 12.26 -11.77
CA TYR A 941 8.47 13.22 -10.67
C TYR A 941 9.63 12.91 -9.73
N LEU A 942 10.07 13.93 -9.01
CA LEU A 942 10.90 13.85 -7.81
C LEU A 942 10.15 14.54 -6.66
N ARG A 943 9.98 13.84 -5.53
CA ARG A 943 9.26 14.35 -4.37
C ARG A 943 10.17 14.41 -3.14
N ILE A 944 10.13 15.54 -2.42
CA ILE A 944 10.61 15.61 -1.04
C ILE A 944 9.55 14.91 -0.19
N LYS A 945 9.73 13.59 -0.01
CA LYS A 945 8.71 12.70 0.56
C LYS A 945 8.54 12.89 2.05
N ASN A 946 9.66 13.12 2.76
CA ASN A 946 9.63 13.34 4.21
C ASN A 946 10.82 14.18 4.66
N VAL A 947 10.55 15.12 5.57
CA VAL A 947 11.57 15.85 6.36
C VAL A 947 11.13 15.75 7.81
N THR A 948 11.96 15.15 8.67
CA THR A 948 11.67 15.01 10.11
C THR A 948 12.81 15.55 10.91
N LEU A 949 12.50 16.43 11.86
CA LEU A 949 13.43 16.95 12.87
C LEU A 949 13.00 16.47 14.23
N GLY A 950 13.84 15.69 14.90
CA GLY A 950 13.59 15.11 16.21
C GLY A 950 14.56 15.63 17.28
N TYR A 951 14.09 15.67 18.52
CA TYR A 951 14.91 15.93 19.69
C TYR A 951 14.58 14.92 20.79
N THR A 952 15.60 14.18 21.20
CA THR A 952 15.50 13.25 22.34
C THR A 952 16.05 13.91 23.58
N LEU A 953 15.27 14.03 24.64
CA LEU A 953 15.68 14.66 25.88
C LEU A 953 16.85 13.90 26.53
N PRO A 954 17.83 14.62 27.09
CA PRO A 954 18.92 14.00 27.86
C PRO A 954 18.40 13.17 29.04
N LYS A 955 19.12 12.10 29.39
CA LYS A 955 18.74 11.21 30.50
C LYS A 955 18.57 11.93 31.83
N GLU A 956 19.38 12.94 32.11
CA GLU A 956 19.30 13.75 33.32
C GLU A 956 17.96 14.51 33.44
N VAL A 957 17.31 14.78 32.29
CA VAL A 957 15.99 15.42 32.25
C VAL A 957 14.89 14.37 32.35
N THR A 958 15.00 13.28 31.58
CA THR A 958 13.96 12.23 31.52
C THR A 958 13.82 11.50 32.87
N GLN A 959 14.91 11.31 33.60
CA GLN A 959 14.88 10.74 34.94
C GLN A 959 14.04 11.54 35.95
N LYS A 960 13.95 12.87 35.78
CA LYS A 960 13.05 13.70 36.62
C LYS A 960 11.59 13.42 36.42
N PHE A 961 11.23 12.87 35.26
CA PHE A 961 9.87 12.46 34.91
C PHE A 961 9.65 10.95 35.03
N HIS A 962 10.61 10.21 35.61
CA HIS A 962 10.58 8.75 35.72
C HIS A 962 10.39 8.05 34.35
N THR A 963 11.03 8.60 33.29
CA THR A 963 10.96 8.06 31.95
C THR A 963 12.34 7.66 31.45
N ASP A 964 12.43 6.53 30.74
CA ASP A 964 13.67 6.06 30.11
C ASP A 964 14.04 6.89 28.88
N MET A 965 13.02 7.30 28.12
CA MET A 965 13.19 8.08 26.89
C MET A 965 11.97 9.00 26.68
N LEU A 966 12.26 10.23 26.26
CA LEU A 966 11.26 11.16 25.77
C LEU A 966 11.81 11.82 24.49
N ARG A 967 11.14 11.58 23.35
CA ARG A 967 11.48 12.21 22.07
C ARG A 967 10.30 12.98 21.53
N ILE A 968 10.53 14.22 21.13
CA ILE A 968 9.59 15.07 20.40
C ILE A 968 10.08 15.23 18.97
N TYR A 969 9.16 15.34 18.00
CA TYR A 969 9.55 15.56 16.62
C TYR A 969 8.51 16.36 15.83
N LEU A 970 9.00 17.06 14.82
CA LEU A 970 8.21 17.72 13.79
C LEU A 970 8.52 17.02 12.47
N SER A 971 7.50 16.65 11.72
CA SER A 971 7.64 15.99 10.41
C SER A 971 6.76 16.65 9.37
N CYS A 972 7.27 16.79 8.17
CA CYS A 972 6.52 17.24 7.01
C CYS A 972 6.62 16.18 5.91
N GLN A 973 5.47 15.62 5.50
CA GLN A 973 5.38 14.65 4.41
C GLN A 973 4.88 15.31 3.14
N ASN A 974 5.36 14.81 1.99
CA ASN A 974 5.00 15.29 0.66
C ASN A 974 5.18 16.82 0.55
N LEU A 975 6.31 17.31 1.06
CA LEU A 975 6.59 18.74 1.20
C LEU A 975 6.50 19.45 -0.16
N TYR A 976 7.13 18.87 -1.19
CA TYR A 976 7.10 19.41 -2.54
C TYR A 976 7.32 18.32 -3.59
N THR A 977 6.64 18.42 -4.73
CA THR A 977 6.78 17.52 -5.87
C THR A 977 7.23 18.29 -7.10
N PHE A 978 8.41 17.94 -7.61
CA PHE A 978 8.91 18.44 -8.89
C PHE A 978 8.39 17.54 -9.99
N THR A 979 7.54 18.07 -10.88
CA THR A 979 6.93 17.32 -11.98
C THR A 979 6.51 18.25 -13.12
N LYS A 980 6.39 17.71 -14.31
CA LYS A 980 5.77 18.40 -15.47
C LYS A 980 4.28 18.07 -15.59
N TYR A 981 3.79 17.14 -14.81
CA TYR A 981 2.38 16.76 -14.82
C TYR A 981 1.49 17.94 -14.39
N SER A 982 0.46 18.22 -15.17
CA SER A 982 -0.41 19.38 -14.97
C SER A 982 -1.58 19.15 -14.00
N GLY A 983 -1.87 17.90 -13.64
CA GLY A 983 -2.90 17.53 -12.70
C GLY A 983 -2.49 17.75 -11.24
N MET A 984 -3.35 17.32 -10.30
CA MET A 984 -3.15 17.55 -8.87
C MET A 984 -1.95 16.81 -8.30
N ASP A 985 -1.74 15.56 -8.72
CA ASP A 985 -0.63 14.72 -8.26
C ASP A 985 -0.24 13.68 -9.33
N PRO A 986 1.05 13.49 -9.64
CA PRO A 986 1.49 12.49 -10.60
C PRO A 986 1.41 11.04 -10.07
N GLU A 987 1.17 10.83 -8.78
CA GLU A 987 0.97 9.51 -8.19
C GLU A 987 -0.50 9.06 -8.39
N VAL A 988 -0.88 8.88 -9.66
CA VAL A 988 -2.20 8.34 -10.02
C VAL A 988 -2.24 6.83 -9.88
N GLY A 989 -3.43 6.23 -9.83
CA GLY A 989 -3.62 4.79 -9.66
C GLY A 989 -2.87 3.95 -10.70
N THR A 990 -2.83 2.64 -10.48
CA THR A 990 -2.02 1.67 -11.24
C THR A 990 -2.34 1.58 -12.73
N GLY A 991 -3.42 2.18 -13.21
CA GLY A 991 -3.77 2.27 -14.62
C GLY A 991 -3.17 3.48 -15.34
N GLY A 992 -2.52 4.42 -14.62
CA GLY A 992 -1.95 5.63 -15.21
C GLY A 992 -2.99 6.64 -15.75
N VAL A 993 -4.29 6.49 -15.40
CA VAL A 993 -5.37 7.37 -15.85
C VAL A 993 -5.84 8.26 -14.69
N ASP A 994 -5.79 9.56 -14.86
CA ASP A 994 -6.32 10.52 -13.89
C ASP A 994 -7.71 11.01 -14.31
N GLY A 995 -8.76 10.50 -13.65
CA GLY A 995 -10.16 10.90 -13.81
C GLY A 995 -10.70 11.74 -12.65
N GLY A 996 -9.86 12.48 -11.93
CA GLY A 996 -10.20 13.19 -10.70
C GLY A 996 -9.81 12.39 -9.45
N THR A 997 -8.61 11.84 -9.47
CA THR A 997 -8.05 11.06 -8.36
C THR A 997 -7.91 11.93 -7.11
N TYR A 998 -8.20 11.35 -5.93
CA TYR A 998 -8.00 12.02 -4.65
C TYR A 998 -6.50 12.35 -4.49
N PRO A 999 -6.13 13.62 -4.29
CA PRO A 999 -4.72 14.01 -4.29
C PRO A 999 -3.99 13.53 -3.04
N VAL A 1000 -2.70 13.22 -3.20
CA VAL A 1000 -1.82 12.98 -2.06
C VAL A 1000 -1.68 14.24 -1.22
N THR A 1001 -1.80 14.11 0.09
CA THR A 1001 -1.82 15.25 1.02
C THR A 1001 -0.42 15.68 1.42
N ARG A 1002 -0.19 16.99 1.53
CA ARG A 1002 0.89 17.52 2.35
C ARG A 1002 0.48 17.40 3.80
N THR A 1003 1.33 16.77 4.63
CA THR A 1003 0.99 16.48 6.02
C THR A 1003 2.08 17.02 6.93
N VAL A 1004 1.71 17.94 7.82
CA VAL A 1004 2.61 18.47 8.86
C VAL A 1004 2.20 17.87 10.20
N SER A 1005 3.13 17.22 10.87
CA SER A 1005 2.86 16.41 12.08
C SER A 1005 3.76 16.84 13.23
N PHE A 1006 3.18 16.88 14.42
CA PHE A 1006 3.90 16.94 15.68
C PHE A 1006 3.72 15.59 16.40
N GLY A 1007 4.81 15.01 16.90
CA GLY A 1007 4.76 13.73 17.59
C GLY A 1007 5.58 13.67 18.87
N LEU A 1008 5.15 12.79 19.76
CA LEU A 1008 5.75 12.52 21.05
C LEU A 1008 5.88 11.02 21.27
N ASN A 1009 7.07 10.55 21.62
CA ASN A 1009 7.34 9.18 22.04
C ASN A 1009 7.91 9.18 23.46
N VAL A 1010 7.30 8.41 24.33
CA VAL A 1010 7.69 8.26 25.75
C VAL A 1010 7.87 6.78 26.06
N GLN A 1011 8.92 6.43 26.77
CA GLN A 1011 9.16 5.10 27.30
C GLN A 1011 9.45 5.20 28.80
N PHE A 1012 8.74 4.35 29.56
CA PHE A 1012 8.87 4.23 31.01
C PHE A 1012 9.55 2.92 31.37
#